data_9073444975e9346d3147e86af91dd864
#
_entry.id   9073444975e9346d3147e86af91dd864
#
_cell.length_a   1.000
_cell.length_b   1.000
_cell.length_c   1.000
_cell.angle_alpha   90.00
_cell.angle_beta   90.00
_cell.angle_gamma   90.00
#
_symmetry.space_group_name_H-M   'P 1'
#
loop_
_entity.id
_entity.type
_entity.pdbx_description
1 polymer ?
#
loop_
_entity_poly.entity_id
_entity_poly.type
_entity_poly.pdbx_seq_one_letter_code
_entity_poly.pdbx_strand_id
1 'polypeptide(L)'
;MRQEYHVSPQGRDMWEGSQEKPFATISRAAEEAEKGDVIVVHAGTYREWVKPKRGGSHPLNRVTFQAAAGEKVVIKGSEIVDNWSLVEGTVWKAVIPNKLFGEYNPYIQTIDGDWMIEPTGWKVHAGEVYLNGNAFYEARTLDDVKNPEVREYIVYPGDGHKEFYLNPQDTLYQWYAEVEAETTSIYANFQGADPNRELVEVNVRKCCFYPEKTGIDYITVKGFEMAHAATPWAPPTSEQYGMIGTHWSKGWIIENNIFHDSKCSAVSLGKEASTGEGLSYRYKQKSGYQHQLEAVFAGLKNGWSREKIGSHIVRNNTIYDCGQNGIVGNMGCAFSKIHGNHIYNIGIKHEFFGWEIAGIKFHAPIDTDITGNRIHHCTLGFWMDWQAQGTRISRNLLYQNDRDGNIEVTHGPLIIDNNIFASDYGFDNHAQGTAFVNNMICGRMYKVNILDRSTPYHLPHSTEVAGYSFVYGGDDRYFNNIFVGNQGKRAGNAFYGTNGYDGHTISYREFVKKAATGPGQDHENYTSVRQPVYMKHNVYLNGARAFAKETEQYTNCGFHPEILIEERADGVYLEFTMPKGITEILSENVNTEKLGDLIIADTVYDAPDGMPLLLGQDYFGNTRRRKSAPGPFDYLQEGKNRLKIW
;
A
#
# COMPACT_ATOMS: atom_id res chain seq x y z
N MET A 1 -28.91 24.41 -6.89
CA MET A 1 -27.84 25.39 -6.64
C MET A 1 -26.82 24.68 -5.75
N ARG A 2 -25.55 24.94 -5.91
CA ARG A 2 -24.51 24.44 -5.01
C ARG A 2 -24.70 25.08 -3.65
N GLN A 3 -24.80 24.28 -2.59
CA GLN A 3 -24.93 24.75 -1.21
C GLN A 3 -23.59 24.55 -0.48
N GLU A 4 -23.31 25.46 0.46
CA GLU A 4 -22.16 25.33 1.36
C GLU A 4 -22.69 25.15 2.78
N TYR A 5 -22.32 24.06 3.42
CA TYR A 5 -22.63 23.75 4.81
C TYR A 5 -21.40 23.97 5.67
N HIS A 6 -21.57 24.52 6.84
CA HIS A 6 -20.54 24.72 7.84
C HIS A 6 -20.75 23.79 9.03
N VAL A 7 -19.64 23.26 9.54
CA VAL A 7 -19.62 22.38 10.72
C VAL A 7 -18.60 22.93 11.72
N SER A 8 -19.00 23.05 13.00
CA SER A 8 -18.15 23.54 14.08
C SER A 8 -18.47 22.84 15.39
N PRO A 9 -17.50 22.58 16.30
CA PRO A 9 -17.79 22.04 17.63
C PRO A 9 -18.72 22.92 18.49
N GLN A 10 -18.84 24.21 18.15
CA GLN A 10 -19.74 25.16 18.78
C GLN A 10 -21.14 25.20 18.11
N GLY A 11 -21.33 24.44 17.03
CA GLY A 11 -22.56 24.33 16.29
C GLY A 11 -23.64 23.50 16.99
N ARG A 12 -24.77 23.32 16.30
CA ARG A 12 -25.84 22.41 16.73
C ARG A 12 -26.46 21.72 15.52
N ASP A 13 -26.71 20.44 15.60
CA ASP A 13 -27.25 19.65 14.48
C ASP A 13 -28.71 19.97 14.13
N MET A 14 -29.39 20.74 14.97
CA MET A 14 -30.71 21.28 14.70
C MET A 14 -30.70 22.62 13.92
N TRP A 15 -29.55 23.22 13.69
CA TRP A 15 -29.40 24.42 12.89
C TRP A 15 -29.40 24.11 11.40
N GLU A 16 -29.37 25.15 10.56
CA GLU A 16 -29.42 25.00 9.10
C GLU A 16 -28.09 24.74 8.43
N GLY A 17 -26.97 24.71 9.18
CA GLY A 17 -25.63 24.49 8.64
C GLY A 17 -25.04 25.69 7.90
N SER A 18 -25.53 26.90 8.13
CA SER A 18 -24.91 28.13 7.61
C SER A 18 -23.66 28.51 8.39
N GLN A 19 -22.87 29.46 7.89
CA GLN A 19 -21.67 29.93 8.59
C GLN A 19 -22.01 30.52 9.98
N GLU A 20 -23.14 31.21 10.13
CA GLU A 20 -23.59 31.78 11.37
C GLU A 20 -24.24 30.77 12.32
N LYS A 21 -24.78 29.67 11.77
CA LYS A 21 -25.43 28.59 12.51
C LYS A 21 -24.99 27.24 11.98
N PRO A 22 -23.73 26.87 12.24
CA PRO A 22 -23.14 25.62 11.73
C PRO A 22 -23.75 24.37 12.40
N PHE A 23 -23.65 23.23 11.75
CA PHE A 23 -23.91 21.95 12.38
C PHE A 23 -22.83 21.64 13.44
N ALA A 24 -23.15 20.77 14.40
CA ALA A 24 -22.20 20.31 15.39
C ALA A 24 -21.32 19.15 14.87
N THR A 25 -21.88 18.31 13.97
CA THR A 25 -21.24 17.10 13.49
C THR A 25 -21.07 17.07 11.98
N ILE A 26 -19.99 16.46 11.51
CA ILE A 26 -19.76 16.21 10.07
C ILE A 26 -20.81 15.22 9.55
N SER A 27 -21.20 14.26 10.37
CA SER A 27 -22.24 13.27 10.06
C SER A 27 -23.58 13.94 9.72
N ARG A 28 -23.97 14.99 10.47
CA ARG A 28 -25.20 15.75 10.17
C ARG A 28 -25.10 16.44 8.80
N ALA A 29 -23.97 17.07 8.49
CA ALA A 29 -23.75 17.68 7.19
C ALA A 29 -23.74 16.62 6.06
N ALA A 30 -23.17 15.43 6.30
CA ALA A 30 -23.16 14.33 5.35
C ALA A 30 -24.57 13.77 5.05
N GLU A 31 -25.51 13.91 6.00
CA GLU A 31 -26.90 13.55 5.81
C GLU A 31 -27.65 14.52 4.91
N GLU A 32 -27.35 15.81 5.00
CA GLU A 32 -28.01 16.86 4.21
C GLU A 32 -27.40 17.02 2.82
N ALA A 33 -26.12 16.79 2.67
CA ALA A 33 -25.37 17.08 1.44
C ALA A 33 -25.98 16.42 0.20
N GLU A 34 -26.13 17.19 -0.83
CA GLU A 34 -26.55 16.80 -2.17
C GLU A 34 -25.40 16.98 -3.18
N LYS A 35 -25.58 16.44 -4.37
CA LYS A 35 -24.59 16.56 -5.46
C LYS A 35 -24.20 18.01 -5.74
N GLY A 36 -22.91 18.28 -5.72
CA GLY A 36 -22.33 19.60 -5.94
C GLY A 36 -22.08 20.40 -4.68
N ASP A 37 -22.58 19.96 -3.52
CA ASP A 37 -22.45 20.69 -2.26
C ASP A 37 -21.03 20.60 -1.67
N VAL A 38 -20.73 21.57 -0.82
CA VAL A 38 -19.47 21.68 -0.09
C VAL A 38 -19.74 21.73 1.41
N ILE A 39 -19.07 20.88 2.15
CA ILE A 39 -19.06 20.85 3.60
C ILE A 39 -17.72 21.43 4.06
N VAL A 40 -17.75 22.58 4.71
CA VAL A 40 -16.61 23.27 5.31
C VAL A 40 -16.59 22.97 6.81
N VAL A 41 -15.56 22.27 7.25
CA VAL A 41 -15.43 21.86 8.64
C VAL A 41 -14.41 22.76 9.33
N HIS A 42 -14.83 23.40 10.43
CA HIS A 42 -13.99 24.29 11.23
C HIS A 42 -13.15 23.56 12.27
N ALA A 43 -12.14 24.25 12.79
CA ALA A 43 -11.16 23.70 13.73
C ALA A 43 -11.82 22.96 14.90
N GLY A 44 -11.32 21.77 15.17
CA GLY A 44 -11.78 20.93 16.27
C GLY A 44 -11.48 19.46 16.09
N THR A 45 -11.79 18.70 17.14
CA THR A 45 -11.74 17.23 17.10
C THR A 45 -13.15 16.68 17.06
N TYR A 46 -13.44 15.91 16.03
CA TYR A 46 -14.73 15.27 15.76
C TYR A 46 -14.58 13.77 15.99
N ARG A 47 -15.29 13.23 16.99
CA ARG A 47 -15.25 11.81 17.35
C ARG A 47 -16.43 11.11 16.75
N GLU A 48 -16.31 10.79 15.46
CA GLU A 48 -17.41 10.22 14.70
C GLU A 48 -16.94 9.32 13.56
N TRP A 49 -17.83 8.51 13.06
CA TRP A 49 -17.70 7.81 11.79
C TRP A 49 -18.61 8.48 10.78
N VAL A 50 -18.03 9.29 9.91
CA VAL A 50 -18.77 9.99 8.85
C VAL A 50 -19.18 9.00 7.77
N LYS A 51 -20.47 8.90 7.51
CA LYS A 51 -21.10 7.98 6.56
C LYS A 51 -21.85 8.74 5.47
N PRO A 52 -21.18 9.21 4.40
CA PRO A 52 -21.84 9.91 3.31
C PRO A 52 -22.99 9.10 2.73
N LYS A 53 -24.18 9.70 2.62
CA LYS A 53 -25.36 9.04 2.05
C LYS A 53 -25.50 9.25 0.55
N ARG A 54 -24.94 10.34 0.04
CA ARG A 54 -24.98 10.76 -1.36
C ARG A 54 -23.62 11.25 -1.81
N GLY A 55 -23.34 11.07 -3.08
CA GLY A 55 -22.15 11.57 -3.75
C GLY A 55 -22.47 12.51 -4.90
N GLY A 56 -21.47 12.85 -5.68
CA GLY A 56 -21.62 13.60 -6.91
C GLY A 56 -22.16 12.76 -8.06
N SER A 57 -22.44 13.40 -9.18
CA SER A 57 -22.92 12.73 -10.41
C SER A 57 -21.86 12.63 -11.51
N HIS A 58 -20.81 13.44 -11.45
CA HIS A 58 -19.67 13.43 -12.38
C HIS A 58 -18.52 14.29 -11.84
N PRO A 59 -17.34 14.29 -12.48
CA PRO A 59 -16.14 14.96 -11.97
C PRO A 59 -16.27 16.45 -11.62
N LEU A 60 -17.19 17.18 -12.28
CA LEU A 60 -17.44 18.61 -12.04
C LEU A 60 -18.60 18.88 -11.07
N ASN A 61 -19.25 17.84 -10.58
CA ASN A 61 -20.39 17.95 -9.67
C ASN A 61 -20.25 17.03 -8.47
N ARG A 62 -19.17 17.21 -7.72
CA ARG A 62 -18.76 16.40 -6.57
C ARG A 62 -19.44 16.87 -5.29
N VAL A 63 -19.59 15.98 -4.32
CA VAL A 63 -19.76 16.39 -2.92
C VAL A 63 -18.36 16.56 -2.33
N THR A 64 -18.10 17.71 -1.71
CA THR A 64 -16.78 18.01 -1.16
C THR A 64 -16.83 18.18 0.34
N PHE A 65 -16.05 17.40 1.06
CA PHE A 65 -15.77 17.57 2.48
C PHE A 65 -14.38 18.19 2.60
N GLN A 66 -14.26 19.33 3.25
CA GLN A 66 -12.98 20.02 3.39
C GLN A 66 -12.82 20.68 4.76
N ALA A 67 -11.61 20.64 5.28
CA ALA A 67 -11.24 21.50 6.40
C ALA A 67 -11.26 22.97 5.95
N ALA A 68 -11.67 23.87 6.83
CA ALA A 68 -11.57 25.30 6.59
C ALA A 68 -10.09 25.70 6.41
N ALA A 69 -9.83 26.65 5.51
CA ALA A 69 -8.48 26.99 5.12
C ALA A 69 -7.62 27.47 6.30
N GLY A 70 -6.50 26.77 6.55
CA GLY A 70 -5.59 27.09 7.64
C GLY A 70 -6.03 26.60 9.02
N GLU A 71 -7.14 25.88 9.10
CA GLU A 71 -7.67 25.34 10.36
C GLU A 71 -7.31 23.85 10.53
N LYS A 72 -6.95 23.47 11.77
CA LYS A 72 -6.71 22.07 12.12
C LYS A 72 -8.02 21.37 12.45
N VAL A 73 -8.40 20.40 11.62
CA VAL A 73 -9.61 19.59 11.79
C VAL A 73 -9.22 18.13 11.92
N VAL A 74 -9.59 17.50 13.03
CA VAL A 74 -9.23 16.12 13.34
C VAL A 74 -10.50 15.27 13.45
N ILE A 75 -10.56 14.15 12.70
CA ILE A 75 -11.61 13.13 12.84
C ILE A 75 -11.00 11.92 13.53
N LYS A 76 -11.56 11.49 14.66
CA LYS A 76 -11.03 10.38 15.45
C LYS A 76 -12.00 9.22 15.59
N GLY A 77 -11.46 8.02 15.41
CA GLY A 77 -12.15 6.76 15.73
C GLY A 77 -12.16 6.43 17.22
N SER A 78 -11.49 7.22 18.05
CA SER A 78 -11.35 7.04 19.50
C SER A 78 -12.28 7.90 20.33
N GLU A 79 -12.46 7.53 21.61
CA GLU A 79 -13.06 8.36 22.67
C GLU A 79 -12.03 8.62 23.77
N ILE A 80 -12.22 9.74 24.48
CA ILE A 80 -11.46 10.04 25.69
C ILE A 80 -11.97 9.16 26.83
N VAL A 81 -11.04 8.57 27.56
CA VAL A 81 -11.33 7.79 28.77
C VAL A 81 -10.65 8.45 29.94
N ASP A 82 -11.42 8.87 30.89
CA ASP A 82 -11.02 9.38 32.19
C ASP A 82 -11.51 8.44 33.30
N ASN A 83 -11.29 8.79 34.56
CA ASN A 83 -11.64 7.97 35.73
C ASN A 83 -10.89 6.64 35.81
N TRP A 84 -9.59 6.66 35.51
CA TRP A 84 -8.70 5.55 35.72
C TRP A 84 -8.45 5.31 37.21
N SER A 85 -8.51 4.05 37.64
CA SER A 85 -8.22 3.62 39.02
C SER A 85 -6.90 2.87 39.06
N LEU A 86 -6.02 3.23 39.98
CA LEU A 86 -4.75 2.55 40.19
C LEU A 86 -5.01 1.11 40.68
N VAL A 87 -4.44 0.15 39.97
CA VAL A 87 -4.50 -1.28 40.34
C VAL A 87 -3.28 -1.66 41.15
N GLU A 88 -2.09 -1.48 40.58
CA GLU A 88 -0.82 -1.85 41.19
C GLU A 88 0.33 -1.15 40.45
N GLY A 89 1.32 -0.60 41.20
CA GLY A 89 2.52 0.00 40.62
C GLY A 89 2.20 1.09 39.61
N THR A 90 2.43 0.84 38.31
CA THR A 90 2.17 1.75 37.20
C THR A 90 0.96 1.33 36.34
N VAL A 91 0.23 0.29 36.79
CA VAL A 91 -0.92 -0.27 36.08
C VAL A 91 -2.21 0.34 36.59
N TRP A 92 -3.01 0.85 35.67
CA TRP A 92 -4.31 1.45 35.92
C TRP A 92 -5.41 0.71 35.19
N LYS A 93 -6.65 0.85 35.67
CA LYS A 93 -7.85 0.24 35.10
C LYS A 93 -8.91 1.29 34.82
N ALA A 94 -9.53 1.22 33.64
CA ALA A 94 -10.78 1.89 33.34
C ALA A 94 -11.88 0.88 33.01
N VAL A 95 -13.13 1.19 33.39
CA VAL A 95 -14.30 0.37 33.08
C VAL A 95 -15.21 1.15 32.14
N ILE A 96 -15.43 0.62 30.96
CA ILE A 96 -16.16 1.28 29.88
C ILE A 96 -17.47 0.52 29.63
N PRO A 97 -18.65 1.17 29.66
CA PRO A 97 -19.90 0.54 29.29
C PRO A 97 -19.88 0.11 27.81
N ASN A 98 -20.25 -1.15 27.52
CA ASN A 98 -20.23 -1.70 26.14
C ASN A 98 -21.14 -0.94 25.17
N LYS A 99 -22.14 -0.21 25.67
CA LYS A 99 -22.98 0.69 24.86
C LYS A 99 -22.18 1.75 24.09
N LEU A 100 -20.96 2.11 24.56
CA LEU A 100 -20.08 3.06 23.86
C LEU A 100 -19.62 2.50 22.50
N PHE A 101 -19.44 1.20 22.40
CA PHE A 101 -18.97 0.52 21.19
C PHE A 101 -20.10 0.21 20.18
N GLY A 102 -21.37 0.28 20.61
CA GLY A 102 -22.50 -0.12 19.78
C GLY A 102 -22.43 -1.60 19.37
N GLU A 103 -22.54 -1.87 18.07
CA GLU A 103 -22.48 -3.24 17.53
C GLU A 103 -21.04 -3.72 17.29
N TYR A 104 -20.06 -2.85 17.40
CA TYR A 104 -18.64 -3.14 17.12
C TYR A 104 -17.77 -2.82 18.32
N ASN A 105 -17.49 -3.82 19.15
CA ASN A 105 -16.53 -3.67 20.25
C ASN A 105 -15.13 -4.12 19.80
N PRO A 106 -14.18 -3.20 19.60
CA PRO A 106 -12.82 -3.52 19.12
C PRO A 106 -12.06 -4.46 20.05
N TYR A 107 -12.42 -4.52 21.33
CA TYR A 107 -11.75 -5.34 22.36
C TYR A 107 -12.23 -6.81 22.37
N ILE A 108 -13.23 -7.15 21.52
CA ILE A 108 -13.65 -8.53 21.23
C ILE A 108 -13.20 -8.92 19.81
N GLN A 109 -13.16 -7.95 18.90
CA GLN A 109 -12.85 -8.22 17.50
C GLN A 109 -11.37 -8.54 17.33
N THR A 110 -11.07 -9.80 17.04
CA THR A 110 -9.69 -10.22 16.76
C THR A 110 -9.26 -9.79 15.36
N ILE A 111 -7.99 -9.42 15.21
CA ILE A 111 -7.36 -9.28 13.91
C ILE A 111 -7.14 -10.69 13.38
N ASP A 112 -7.90 -11.07 12.36
CA ASP A 112 -7.87 -12.40 11.73
C ASP A 112 -8.29 -12.30 10.26
N GLY A 113 -7.77 -13.19 9.43
CA GLY A 113 -8.13 -13.24 8.03
C GLY A 113 -7.19 -14.06 7.17
N ASP A 114 -7.56 -14.20 5.90
CA ASP A 114 -6.77 -14.91 4.92
C ASP A 114 -5.36 -14.29 4.81
N TRP A 115 -4.36 -15.15 4.71
CA TRP A 115 -2.92 -14.82 4.65
C TRP A 115 -2.34 -14.10 5.87
N MET A 116 -3.08 -13.94 6.96
CA MET A 116 -2.54 -13.43 8.21
C MET A 116 -1.72 -14.49 8.95
N ILE A 117 -0.66 -14.04 9.60
CA ILE A 117 0.20 -14.84 10.46
C ILE A 117 0.23 -14.21 11.85
N GLU A 118 0.21 -15.02 12.89
CA GLU A 118 0.32 -14.60 14.28
C GLU A 118 1.78 -14.74 14.74
N PRO A 119 2.60 -13.68 14.69
CA PRO A 119 4.01 -13.79 15.03
C PRO A 119 4.24 -14.06 16.51
N THR A 120 3.30 -13.65 17.36
CA THR A 120 3.33 -13.84 18.81
C THR A 120 2.70 -15.16 19.27
N GLY A 121 2.06 -15.92 18.38
CA GLY A 121 1.37 -17.17 18.68
C GLY A 121 0.00 -17.00 19.36
N TRP A 122 -0.56 -15.78 19.38
CA TRP A 122 -1.91 -15.47 19.85
C TRP A 122 -2.53 -14.36 19.00
N LYS A 123 -3.87 -14.29 18.99
CA LYS A 123 -4.61 -13.30 18.19
C LYS A 123 -4.73 -12.00 18.97
N VAL A 124 -4.28 -10.90 18.35
CA VAL A 124 -4.50 -9.56 18.87
C VAL A 124 -5.88 -9.04 18.47
N HIS A 125 -6.36 -8.03 19.20
CA HIS A 125 -7.65 -7.41 18.96
C HIS A 125 -7.53 -6.12 18.14
N ALA A 126 -8.66 -5.66 17.61
CA ALA A 126 -8.74 -4.36 16.94
C ALA A 126 -8.68 -3.18 17.93
N GLY A 127 -8.80 -3.47 19.22
CA GLY A 127 -8.67 -2.50 20.31
C GLY A 127 -7.28 -1.85 20.37
N GLU A 128 -7.24 -0.63 20.91
CA GLU A 128 -6.00 0.13 21.12
C GLU A 128 -6.17 1.17 22.24
N VAL A 129 -5.09 1.45 22.98
CA VAL A 129 -5.01 2.51 23.99
C VAL A 129 -3.96 3.51 23.54
N TYR A 130 -4.25 4.79 23.70
CA TYR A 130 -3.34 5.88 23.33
C TYR A 130 -3.10 6.79 24.52
N LEU A 131 -1.84 7.13 24.77
CA LEU A 131 -1.41 8.15 25.72
C LEU A 131 -0.82 9.34 24.97
N ASN A 132 -1.45 10.50 25.03
CA ASN A 132 -1.02 11.70 24.31
C ASN A 132 -0.81 11.47 22.80
N GLY A 133 -1.64 10.58 22.20
CA GLY A 133 -1.57 10.19 20.80
C GLY A 133 -0.65 9.00 20.48
N ASN A 134 0.13 8.49 21.44
CA ASN A 134 1.02 7.35 21.22
C ASN A 134 0.30 6.04 21.57
N ALA A 135 0.28 5.10 20.62
CA ALA A 135 -0.37 3.81 20.77
C ALA A 135 0.43 2.87 21.68
N PHE A 136 -0.27 2.12 22.52
CA PHE A 136 0.28 1.06 23.36
C PHE A 136 0.34 -0.27 22.61
N TYR A 137 1.04 -1.25 23.16
CA TYR A 137 1.09 -2.62 22.69
C TYR A 137 0.10 -3.50 23.43
N GLU A 138 -0.60 -4.36 22.73
CA GLU A 138 -1.47 -5.32 23.37
C GLU A 138 -0.66 -6.41 24.09
N ALA A 139 -1.03 -6.71 25.31
CA ALA A 139 -0.48 -7.79 26.12
C ALA A 139 -1.40 -9.01 26.09
N ARG A 140 -0.84 -10.20 26.18
CA ARG A 140 -1.61 -11.44 26.18
C ARG A 140 -2.40 -11.63 27.50
N THR A 141 -1.82 -11.20 28.60
CA THR A 141 -2.37 -11.36 29.95
C THR A 141 -2.21 -10.10 30.77
N LEU A 142 -2.98 -9.98 31.84
CA LEU A 142 -2.82 -8.91 32.81
C LEU A 142 -1.45 -8.95 33.53
N ASP A 143 -0.87 -10.14 33.68
CA ASP A 143 0.46 -10.29 34.27
C ASP A 143 1.56 -9.68 33.38
N ASP A 144 1.45 -9.81 32.06
CA ASP A 144 2.36 -9.16 31.12
C ASP A 144 2.28 -7.63 31.24
N VAL A 145 1.07 -7.05 31.41
CA VAL A 145 0.90 -5.60 31.64
C VAL A 145 1.57 -5.15 32.94
N LYS A 146 1.51 -5.98 33.98
CA LYS A 146 2.15 -5.67 35.28
C LYS A 146 3.68 -5.74 35.20
N ASN A 147 4.20 -6.66 34.41
CA ASN A 147 5.62 -6.98 34.28
C ASN A 147 6.09 -6.86 32.82
N PRO A 148 5.99 -5.68 32.18
CA PRO A 148 6.32 -5.54 30.77
C PRO A 148 7.84 -5.67 30.54
N GLU A 149 8.21 -6.36 29.47
CA GLU A 149 9.60 -6.51 29.04
C GLU A 149 9.83 -5.76 27.73
N VAL A 150 11.03 -5.18 27.59
CA VAL A 150 11.46 -4.53 26.34
C VAL A 150 11.60 -5.59 25.24
N ARG A 151 10.92 -5.38 24.14
CA ARG A 151 11.01 -6.21 22.94
C ARG A 151 11.92 -5.52 21.91
N GLU A 152 13.07 -6.12 21.61
CA GLU A 152 14.01 -5.55 20.64
C GLU A 152 13.66 -5.92 19.20
N TYR A 153 13.18 -7.13 18.98
CA TYR A 153 12.82 -7.68 17.67
C TYR A 153 11.76 -8.77 17.79
N ILE A 154 11.15 -9.06 16.67
CA ILE A 154 10.28 -10.24 16.49
C ILE A 154 10.91 -11.20 15.48
N VAL A 155 10.69 -12.51 15.67
CA VAL A 155 11.12 -13.56 14.73
C VAL A 155 9.90 -14.08 14.01
N TYR A 156 9.88 -13.96 12.69
CA TYR A 156 8.74 -14.44 11.91
C TYR A 156 8.73 -15.95 11.79
N PRO A 157 7.54 -16.58 11.97
CA PRO A 157 7.37 -18.00 11.73
C PRO A 157 7.57 -18.33 10.24
N GLY A 158 8.35 -19.37 9.96
CA GLY A 158 8.56 -19.87 8.61
C GLY A 158 9.95 -19.67 8.06
N ASP A 159 10.43 -18.43 7.95
CA ASP A 159 11.78 -18.13 7.46
C ASP A 159 12.77 -17.69 8.55
N GLY A 160 12.26 -17.39 9.75
CA GLY A 160 13.08 -17.08 10.91
C GLY A 160 13.80 -15.72 10.84
N HIS A 161 13.42 -14.84 9.90
CA HIS A 161 14.05 -13.53 9.86
C HIS A 161 13.59 -12.66 11.04
N LYS A 162 14.44 -11.72 11.44
CA LYS A 162 14.19 -10.80 12.55
C LYS A 162 13.83 -9.44 12.00
N GLU A 163 12.75 -8.88 12.54
CA GLU A 163 12.41 -7.46 12.35
C GLU A 163 12.47 -6.74 13.68
N PHE A 164 13.12 -5.57 13.68
CA PHE A 164 13.39 -4.82 14.88
C PHE A 164 12.30 -3.77 15.09
N TYR A 165 11.88 -3.60 16.36
CA TYR A 165 11.02 -2.49 16.72
C TYR A 165 11.76 -1.17 16.48
N LEU A 166 11.03 -0.18 15.96
CA LEU A 166 11.60 1.15 15.70
C LEU A 166 12.09 1.81 17.00
N ASN A 167 11.31 1.72 18.05
CA ASN A 167 11.66 2.16 19.39
C ASN A 167 11.31 1.07 20.41
N PRO A 168 12.26 0.21 20.79
CA PRO A 168 12.03 -0.89 21.72
C PRO A 168 11.44 -0.47 23.07
N GLN A 169 11.74 0.74 23.56
CA GLN A 169 11.22 1.22 24.85
C GLN A 169 9.71 1.43 24.85
N ASP A 170 9.10 1.71 23.70
CA ASP A 170 7.65 1.89 23.59
C ASP A 170 6.90 0.59 23.87
N THR A 171 7.55 -0.58 23.70
CA THR A 171 6.95 -1.89 23.99
C THR A 171 6.68 -2.12 25.48
N LEU A 172 7.17 -1.25 26.35
CA LEU A 172 6.83 -1.27 27.79
C LEU A 172 5.43 -0.71 28.07
N TYR A 173 4.90 0.12 27.19
CA TYR A 173 3.54 0.62 27.28
C TYR A 173 2.57 -0.44 26.77
N GLN A 174 1.95 -1.16 27.68
CA GLN A 174 1.10 -2.31 27.34
C GLN A 174 -0.30 -2.15 27.90
N TRP A 175 -1.27 -2.73 27.20
CA TRP A 175 -2.65 -2.81 27.62
C TRP A 175 -3.21 -4.23 27.50
N TYR A 176 -4.25 -4.53 28.28
CA TYR A 176 -5.03 -5.76 28.24
C TYR A 176 -6.48 -5.44 28.54
N ALA A 177 -7.42 -6.18 27.96
CA ALA A 177 -8.84 -5.97 28.20
C ALA A 177 -9.55 -7.24 28.64
N GLU A 178 -10.52 -7.08 29.55
CA GLU A 178 -11.51 -8.08 29.92
C GLU A 178 -12.88 -7.57 29.52
N VAL A 179 -13.60 -8.35 28.69
CA VAL A 179 -14.91 -7.96 28.20
C VAL A 179 -15.98 -8.84 28.81
N GLU A 180 -16.91 -8.21 29.51
CA GLU A 180 -18.10 -8.82 30.10
C GLU A 180 -19.35 -8.41 29.32
N ALA A 181 -20.53 -8.88 29.70
CA ALA A 181 -21.78 -8.61 29.00
C ALA A 181 -22.07 -7.10 28.85
N GLU A 182 -21.85 -6.32 29.90
CA GLU A 182 -22.23 -4.89 29.96
C GLU A 182 -21.03 -3.95 29.94
N THR A 183 -19.82 -4.44 30.20
CA THR A 183 -18.63 -3.61 30.38
C THR A 183 -17.40 -4.21 29.76
N THR A 184 -16.49 -3.33 29.33
CA THR A 184 -15.12 -3.63 28.96
C THR A 184 -14.19 -2.99 29.98
N SER A 185 -13.41 -3.81 30.68
CA SER A 185 -12.36 -3.37 31.60
C SER A 185 -11.02 -3.32 30.87
N ILE A 186 -10.42 -2.15 30.78
CA ILE A 186 -9.10 -1.96 30.14
C ILE A 186 -8.07 -1.73 31.24
N TYR A 187 -7.02 -2.53 31.24
CA TYR A 187 -5.84 -2.38 32.08
C TYR A 187 -4.69 -1.87 31.22
N ALA A 188 -3.99 -0.85 31.67
CA ALA A 188 -2.86 -0.29 30.94
C ALA A 188 -1.72 0.13 31.87
N ASN A 189 -0.49 -0.09 31.40
CA ASN A 189 0.72 0.32 32.11
C ASN A 189 1.23 1.65 31.56
N PHE A 190 1.07 2.71 32.34
CA PHE A 190 1.39 4.07 31.94
C PHE A 190 2.83 4.48 32.28
N GLN A 191 3.68 3.54 32.70
CA GLN A 191 5.11 3.77 33.01
C GLN A 191 5.38 4.94 33.98
N GLY A 192 4.44 5.19 34.91
CA GLY A 192 4.53 6.23 35.93
C GLY A 192 3.77 7.52 35.61
N ALA A 193 3.20 7.66 34.43
CA ALA A 193 2.25 8.76 34.15
C ALA A 193 0.94 8.55 34.90
N ASP A 194 0.29 9.63 35.32
CA ASP A 194 -1.07 9.60 35.89
C ASP A 194 -2.10 9.80 34.75
N PRO A 195 -2.81 8.73 34.32
CA PRO A 195 -3.73 8.82 33.19
C PRO A 195 -4.91 9.79 33.40
N ASN A 196 -5.20 10.16 34.63
CA ASN A 196 -6.25 11.15 34.92
C ASN A 196 -5.77 12.61 34.73
N ARG A 197 -4.49 12.81 34.44
CA ARG A 197 -3.89 14.12 34.14
C ARG A 197 -3.38 14.25 32.72
N GLU A 198 -3.48 13.18 31.97
CA GLU A 198 -3.00 13.06 30.59
C GLU A 198 -4.19 12.83 29.65
N LEU A 199 -3.98 13.02 28.34
CA LEU A 199 -4.96 12.66 27.34
C LEU A 199 -4.87 11.16 27.05
N VAL A 200 -5.80 10.39 27.59
CA VAL A 200 -5.92 8.96 27.30
C VAL A 200 -7.14 8.70 26.44
N GLU A 201 -6.94 8.00 25.33
CA GLU A 201 -7.97 7.67 24.38
C GLU A 201 -8.00 6.15 24.11
N VAL A 202 -9.17 5.64 23.74
CA VAL A 202 -9.35 4.26 23.29
C VAL A 202 -10.10 4.26 21.96
N ASN A 203 -9.72 3.43 21.01
CA ASN A 203 -10.46 3.35 19.76
C ASN A 203 -11.80 2.64 19.97
N VAL A 204 -12.83 3.14 19.31
CA VAL A 204 -14.20 2.62 19.43
C VAL A 204 -14.89 2.44 18.07
N ARG A 205 -14.38 3.08 17.00
CA ARG A 205 -14.98 3.06 15.67
C ARG A 205 -14.10 2.35 14.65
N LYS A 206 -14.72 1.56 13.82
CA LYS A 206 -14.06 0.83 12.73
C LYS A 206 -13.41 1.79 11.72
N CYS A 207 -14.06 2.89 11.39
CA CYS A 207 -13.63 3.87 10.40
C CYS A 207 -13.84 5.30 10.91
N CYS A 208 -13.15 6.27 10.28
CA CYS A 208 -13.42 7.70 10.43
C CYS A 208 -14.35 8.22 9.31
N PHE A 209 -14.14 7.73 8.06
CA PHE A 209 -14.90 8.20 6.91
C PHE A 209 -15.14 7.05 5.92
N TYR A 210 -16.32 6.44 5.94
CA TYR A 210 -16.63 5.29 5.09
C TYR A 210 -18.14 5.17 4.86
N PRO A 211 -18.63 5.16 3.59
CA PRO A 211 -20.04 5.04 3.28
C PRO A 211 -20.61 3.67 3.68
N GLU A 212 -21.84 3.63 4.15
CA GLU A 212 -22.55 2.36 4.40
C GLU A 212 -22.92 1.62 3.12
N LYS A 213 -23.14 2.36 2.03
CA LYS A 213 -23.57 1.82 0.74
C LYS A 213 -22.48 1.95 -0.30
N THR A 214 -22.45 1.01 -1.21
CA THR A 214 -21.64 1.09 -2.43
C THR A 214 -22.21 2.13 -3.40
N GLY A 215 -21.39 2.57 -4.38
CA GLY A 215 -21.83 3.48 -5.44
C GLY A 215 -22.04 4.92 -4.97
N ILE A 216 -21.44 5.34 -3.87
CA ILE A 216 -21.43 6.74 -3.44
C ILE A 216 -20.26 7.44 -4.15
N ASP A 217 -20.51 7.90 -5.36
CA ASP A 217 -19.49 8.33 -6.31
C ASP A 217 -19.07 9.80 -6.12
N TYR A 218 -17.93 10.17 -6.71
CA TYR A 218 -17.46 11.55 -6.88
C TYR A 218 -17.48 12.38 -5.60
N ILE A 219 -16.93 11.84 -4.51
CA ILE A 219 -16.65 12.58 -3.28
C ILE A 219 -15.23 13.13 -3.32
N THR A 220 -15.02 14.31 -2.76
CA THR A 220 -13.70 14.86 -2.44
C THR A 220 -13.58 15.01 -0.92
N VAL A 221 -12.48 14.50 -0.36
CA VAL A 221 -12.13 14.62 1.06
C VAL A 221 -10.74 15.24 1.17
N LYS A 222 -10.63 16.42 1.78
CA LYS A 222 -9.36 17.14 1.82
C LYS A 222 -9.11 17.99 3.07
N GLY A 223 -7.83 18.00 3.49
CA GLY A 223 -7.33 18.88 4.55
C GLY A 223 -7.61 18.38 5.97
N PHE A 224 -8.02 17.13 6.14
CA PHE A 224 -8.29 16.53 7.46
C PHE A 224 -7.08 15.79 8.02
N GLU A 225 -6.98 15.76 9.34
CA GLU A 225 -6.24 14.74 10.07
C GLU A 225 -7.25 13.66 10.50
N MET A 226 -6.95 12.37 10.25
CA MET A 226 -7.78 11.26 10.72
C MET A 226 -6.91 10.26 11.49
N ALA A 227 -7.42 9.77 12.63
CA ALA A 227 -6.64 8.91 13.51
C ALA A 227 -7.49 7.91 14.31
N HIS A 228 -6.81 6.90 14.87
CA HIS A 228 -7.32 5.98 15.88
C HIS A 228 -8.49 5.10 15.41
N ALA A 229 -8.47 4.65 14.16
CA ALA A 229 -9.53 3.75 13.65
C ALA A 229 -9.22 2.29 14.01
N ALA A 230 -10.24 1.57 14.49
CA ALA A 230 -10.19 0.13 14.81
C ALA A 230 -10.47 -0.73 13.57
N THR A 231 -9.73 -0.50 12.47
CA THR A 231 -9.93 -1.20 11.21
C THR A 231 -9.59 -2.69 11.34
N PRO A 232 -10.37 -3.60 10.71
CA PRO A 232 -10.04 -5.02 10.67
C PRO A 232 -8.95 -5.32 9.64
N TRP A 233 -8.41 -6.54 9.68
CA TRP A 233 -7.55 -7.08 8.62
C TRP A 233 -8.27 -7.03 7.27
N ALA A 234 -7.59 -6.61 6.23
CA ALA A 234 -8.18 -6.31 4.92
C ALA A 234 -7.57 -7.18 3.79
N PRO A 235 -7.80 -8.51 3.77
CA PRO A 235 -7.36 -9.36 2.68
C PRO A 235 -8.23 -9.14 1.43
N PRO A 236 -7.77 -9.55 0.23
CA PRO A 236 -8.56 -9.41 -1.01
C PRO A 236 -9.82 -10.27 -1.05
N THR A 237 -9.99 -11.18 -0.10
CA THR A 237 -11.11 -12.13 0.02
C THR A 237 -12.21 -11.65 0.97
N SER A 238 -12.15 -10.40 1.40
CA SER A 238 -13.19 -9.75 2.21
C SER A 238 -13.49 -8.34 1.69
N GLU A 239 -14.52 -7.71 2.25
CA GLU A 239 -14.66 -6.25 2.18
C GLU A 239 -13.44 -5.61 2.83
N GLN A 240 -12.77 -4.71 2.10
CA GLN A 240 -11.56 -4.06 2.59
C GLN A 240 -11.90 -2.72 3.24
N TYR A 241 -11.89 -2.71 4.57
CA TYR A 241 -12.05 -1.47 5.33
C TYR A 241 -10.73 -0.71 5.45
N GLY A 242 -10.83 0.60 5.45
CA GLY A 242 -9.76 1.53 5.83
C GLY A 242 -10.32 2.58 6.79
N MET A 243 -9.44 3.35 7.42
CA MET A 243 -9.84 4.54 8.20
C MET A 243 -10.71 5.46 7.36
N ILE A 244 -10.33 5.64 6.08
CA ILE A 244 -11.17 6.19 5.01
C ILE A 244 -11.26 5.17 3.87
N GLY A 245 -12.43 5.06 3.21
CA GLY A 245 -12.57 4.18 2.06
C GLY A 245 -13.69 4.57 1.11
N THR A 246 -13.54 4.14 -0.13
CA THR A 246 -14.43 4.50 -1.25
C THR A 246 -15.63 3.56 -1.39
N HIS A 247 -15.58 2.39 -0.78
CA HIS A 247 -16.62 1.38 -0.72
C HIS A 247 -17.27 1.08 -2.08
N TRP A 248 -16.46 0.56 -3.04
CA TRP A 248 -16.95 0.13 -4.35
C TRP A 248 -17.69 1.22 -5.10
N SER A 249 -17.01 2.33 -5.35
CA SER A 249 -17.54 3.53 -5.99
C SER A 249 -16.60 4.06 -7.06
N LYS A 250 -16.95 5.20 -7.65
CA LYS A 250 -16.17 5.83 -8.70
C LYS A 250 -15.70 7.24 -8.33
N GLY A 251 -14.48 7.53 -8.74
CA GLY A 251 -14.00 8.89 -8.95
C GLY A 251 -13.82 9.73 -7.69
N TRP A 252 -13.50 9.15 -6.53
CA TRP A 252 -13.15 9.92 -5.33
C TRP A 252 -11.84 10.67 -5.49
N ILE A 253 -11.72 11.80 -4.78
CA ILE A 253 -10.46 12.52 -4.56
C ILE A 253 -10.19 12.56 -3.07
N ILE A 254 -9.05 11.98 -2.65
CA ILE A 254 -8.56 12.00 -1.27
C ILE A 254 -7.23 12.72 -1.31
N GLU A 255 -7.21 13.98 -0.81
CA GLU A 255 -6.04 14.84 -1.01
C GLU A 255 -5.68 15.71 0.17
N ASN A 256 -4.38 15.94 0.38
CA ASN A 256 -3.86 16.84 1.40
C ASN A 256 -4.35 16.50 2.83
N ASN A 257 -4.53 15.22 3.13
CA ASN A 257 -4.91 14.74 4.45
C ASN A 257 -3.72 14.14 5.18
N ILE A 258 -3.87 13.98 6.50
CA ILE A 258 -2.97 13.21 7.36
C ILE A 258 -3.74 12.02 7.91
N PHE A 259 -3.22 10.81 7.74
CA PHE A 259 -3.80 9.58 8.26
C PHE A 259 -2.78 8.86 9.13
N HIS A 260 -3.14 8.52 10.37
CA HIS A 260 -2.23 7.79 11.26
C HIS A 260 -2.97 6.95 12.30
N ASP A 261 -2.26 5.99 12.88
CA ASP A 261 -2.79 5.12 13.92
C ASP A 261 -4.10 4.42 13.53
N SER A 262 -4.12 3.83 12.32
CA SER A 262 -5.14 2.84 11.96
C SER A 262 -4.68 1.45 12.40
N LYS A 263 -5.53 0.68 13.07
CA LYS A 263 -5.14 -0.68 13.52
C LYS A 263 -4.65 -1.53 12.35
N CYS A 264 -5.33 -1.47 11.20
CA CYS A 264 -4.89 -2.11 9.97
C CYS A 264 -4.61 -1.07 8.87
N SER A 265 -5.57 -0.77 8.01
CA SER A 265 -5.33 0.04 6.81
C SER A 265 -5.84 1.48 6.95
N ALA A 266 -5.07 2.46 6.41
CA ALA A 266 -5.48 3.86 6.42
C ALA A 266 -6.49 4.17 5.31
N VAL A 267 -6.12 3.99 4.04
CA VAL A 267 -6.97 4.29 2.89
C VAL A 267 -7.36 3.00 2.17
N SER A 268 -8.64 2.79 1.94
CA SER A 268 -9.14 1.64 1.18
C SER A 268 -9.79 2.05 -0.13
N LEU A 269 -9.30 1.48 -1.23
CA LEU A 269 -9.90 1.47 -2.56
C LEU A 269 -10.37 0.05 -2.90
N GLY A 270 -10.85 -0.67 -1.90
CA GLY A 270 -11.13 -2.09 -1.99
C GLY A 270 -12.50 -2.44 -2.52
N LYS A 271 -12.76 -3.73 -2.59
CA LYS A 271 -14.00 -4.31 -3.04
C LYS A 271 -15.01 -4.39 -1.89
N GLU A 272 -16.27 -4.46 -2.25
CA GLU A 272 -17.40 -4.70 -1.35
C GLU A 272 -17.49 -6.18 -0.88
N ALA A 273 -18.46 -6.49 -0.03
CA ALA A 273 -18.57 -7.76 0.69
C ALA A 273 -18.80 -9.01 -0.18
N SER A 274 -19.06 -8.91 -1.50
CA SER A 274 -19.33 -10.10 -2.34
C SER A 274 -18.13 -11.04 -2.50
N THR A 275 -16.93 -10.62 -2.09
CA THR A 275 -15.73 -11.47 -2.04
C THR A 275 -15.74 -12.47 -0.88
N GLY A 276 -16.61 -12.28 0.11
CA GLY A 276 -16.70 -13.13 1.29
C GLY A 276 -16.17 -12.47 2.56
N GLU A 277 -15.88 -13.28 3.56
CA GLU A 277 -15.46 -12.82 4.90
C GLU A 277 -13.94 -12.87 5.12
N GLY A 278 -13.15 -13.29 4.12
CA GLY A 278 -11.70 -13.33 4.21
C GLY A 278 -11.14 -14.42 5.14
N LEU A 279 -11.85 -15.51 5.31
CA LEU A 279 -11.50 -16.60 6.24
C LEU A 279 -11.38 -17.97 5.57
N SER A 280 -11.79 -18.10 4.31
CA SER A 280 -11.90 -19.41 3.64
C SER A 280 -10.55 -20.08 3.39
N TYR A 281 -9.53 -19.32 3.03
CA TYR A 281 -8.16 -19.82 2.89
C TYR A 281 -7.55 -20.10 4.27
N ARG A 282 -7.74 -19.17 5.22
CA ARG A 282 -7.25 -19.28 6.60
C ARG A 282 -7.65 -20.60 7.25
N TYR A 283 -8.90 -21.01 7.07
CA TYR A 283 -9.45 -22.25 7.63
C TYR A 283 -9.46 -23.42 6.65
N LYS A 284 -8.72 -23.35 5.55
CA LYS A 284 -8.54 -24.43 4.55
C LYS A 284 -9.86 -24.93 3.93
N GLN A 285 -10.86 -24.08 3.84
CA GLN A 285 -12.15 -24.37 3.21
C GLN A 285 -12.09 -24.23 1.69
N LYS A 286 -11.20 -23.35 1.20
CA LYS A 286 -11.05 -23.04 -0.22
C LYS A 286 -9.60 -22.62 -0.50
N SER A 287 -9.08 -22.97 -1.68
CA SER A 287 -7.76 -22.46 -2.08
C SER A 287 -7.81 -20.96 -2.35
N GLY A 288 -6.73 -20.25 -2.08
CA GLY A 288 -6.63 -18.82 -2.37
C GLY A 288 -6.88 -18.50 -3.85
N TYR A 289 -6.39 -19.35 -4.76
CA TYR A 289 -6.59 -19.22 -6.22
C TYR A 289 -8.05 -19.30 -6.63
N GLN A 290 -8.77 -20.30 -6.14
CA GLN A 290 -10.19 -20.45 -6.41
C GLN A 290 -10.96 -19.22 -5.91
N HIS A 291 -10.64 -18.75 -4.71
CA HIS A 291 -11.31 -17.59 -4.14
C HIS A 291 -11.04 -16.31 -4.95
N GLN A 292 -9.79 -16.08 -5.37
CA GLN A 292 -9.43 -14.95 -6.22
C GLN A 292 -10.17 -14.97 -7.56
N LEU A 293 -10.27 -16.14 -8.19
CA LEU A 293 -11.00 -16.30 -9.45
C LEU A 293 -12.49 -16.02 -9.28
N GLU A 294 -13.11 -16.58 -8.24
CA GLU A 294 -14.51 -16.30 -7.91
C GLU A 294 -14.76 -14.81 -7.63
N ALA A 295 -13.83 -14.15 -6.93
CA ALA A 295 -13.91 -12.73 -6.61
C ALA A 295 -13.93 -11.85 -7.88
N VAL A 296 -13.14 -12.18 -8.89
CA VAL A 296 -13.13 -11.46 -10.19
C VAL A 296 -14.49 -11.53 -10.86
N PHE A 297 -15.06 -12.72 -10.97
CA PHE A 297 -16.39 -12.88 -11.60
C PHE A 297 -17.51 -12.25 -10.77
N ALA A 298 -17.41 -12.30 -9.44
CA ALA A 298 -18.33 -11.57 -8.56
C ALA A 298 -18.20 -10.05 -8.75
N GLY A 299 -16.97 -9.54 -8.90
CA GLY A 299 -16.70 -8.14 -9.20
C GLY A 299 -17.35 -7.69 -10.52
N LEU A 300 -17.14 -8.45 -11.59
CA LEU A 300 -17.75 -8.17 -12.91
C LEU A 300 -19.28 -8.17 -12.83
N LYS A 301 -19.86 -9.14 -12.12
CA LYS A 301 -21.31 -9.19 -11.88
C LYS A 301 -21.81 -7.98 -11.11
N ASN A 302 -21.01 -7.45 -10.17
CA ASN A 302 -21.33 -6.29 -9.35
C ASN A 302 -20.86 -4.96 -9.98
N GLY A 303 -20.63 -4.98 -11.31
CA GLY A 303 -20.41 -3.78 -12.09
C GLY A 303 -18.97 -3.29 -12.18
N TRP A 304 -17.99 -4.15 -11.92
CA TRP A 304 -16.58 -3.79 -12.12
C TRP A 304 -16.31 -3.43 -13.57
N SER A 305 -16.29 -2.15 -13.85
CA SER A 305 -15.99 -1.57 -15.17
C SER A 305 -15.45 -0.16 -15.03
N ARG A 306 -14.77 0.33 -16.06
CA ARG A 306 -14.24 1.70 -16.10
C ARG A 306 -15.33 2.76 -15.92
N GLU A 307 -16.55 2.49 -16.34
CA GLU A 307 -17.67 3.41 -16.26
C GLU A 307 -18.22 3.56 -14.85
N LYS A 308 -18.11 2.52 -14.01
CA LYS A 308 -18.80 2.44 -12.72
C LYS A 308 -17.89 2.44 -11.50
N ILE A 309 -16.69 1.85 -11.58
CA ILE A 309 -15.85 1.61 -10.40
C ILE A 309 -14.43 2.11 -10.64
N GLY A 310 -13.79 2.61 -9.57
CA GLY A 310 -12.40 3.04 -9.62
C GLY A 310 -12.21 4.49 -10.06
N SER A 311 -11.13 4.77 -10.78
CA SER A 311 -10.76 6.13 -11.22
C SER A 311 -10.60 7.12 -10.05
N HIS A 312 -10.12 6.66 -8.92
CA HIS A 312 -9.86 7.48 -7.74
C HIS A 312 -8.57 8.26 -7.88
N ILE A 313 -8.47 9.37 -7.16
CA ILE A 313 -7.24 10.15 -7.01
C ILE A 313 -6.90 10.21 -5.53
N VAL A 314 -5.76 9.61 -5.15
CA VAL A 314 -5.22 9.70 -3.79
C VAL A 314 -3.89 10.44 -3.88
N ARG A 315 -3.84 11.68 -3.38
CA ARG A 315 -2.67 12.52 -3.60
C ARG A 315 -2.30 13.43 -2.45
N ASN A 316 -0.98 13.67 -2.31
CA ASN A 316 -0.43 14.63 -1.37
C ASN A 316 -0.88 14.36 0.08
N ASN A 317 -1.15 13.11 0.43
CA ASN A 317 -1.47 12.73 1.80
C ASN A 317 -0.20 12.29 2.53
N THR A 318 -0.19 12.50 3.84
CA THR A 318 0.78 11.90 4.76
C THR A 318 0.12 10.75 5.49
N ILE A 319 0.70 9.54 5.41
CA ILE A 319 0.12 8.30 5.95
C ILE A 319 1.19 7.58 6.77
N TYR A 320 0.94 7.33 8.06
CA TYR A 320 1.95 6.70 8.91
C TYR A 320 1.35 5.93 10.09
N ASP A 321 2.18 5.12 10.75
CA ASP A 321 1.84 4.35 11.95
C ASP A 321 0.57 3.50 11.80
N CYS A 322 0.43 2.82 10.65
CA CYS A 322 -0.69 1.92 10.39
C CYS A 322 -0.22 0.46 10.39
N GLY A 323 -1.01 -0.43 11.00
CA GLY A 323 -0.58 -1.80 11.26
C GLY A 323 -0.51 -2.70 10.03
N GLN A 324 -1.27 -2.41 8.96
CA GLN A 324 -1.30 -3.23 7.76
C GLN A 324 -0.92 -2.45 6.50
N ASN A 325 -1.74 -1.50 6.06
CA ASN A 325 -1.48 -0.80 4.81
C ASN A 325 -1.62 0.72 4.93
N GLY A 326 -0.78 1.42 4.19
CA GLY A 326 -1.02 2.84 3.92
C GLY A 326 -2.21 2.99 2.97
N ILE A 327 -2.16 2.34 1.81
CA ILE A 327 -3.25 2.33 0.82
C ILE A 327 -3.48 0.89 0.36
N VAL A 328 -4.68 0.38 0.54
CA VAL A 328 -5.08 -0.97 0.10
C VAL A 328 -6.16 -0.91 -0.97
N GLY A 329 -6.16 -1.87 -1.88
CA GLY A 329 -7.22 -1.99 -2.89
C GLY A 329 -7.28 -3.38 -3.52
N ASN A 330 -8.51 -3.79 -3.83
CA ASN A 330 -8.77 -4.96 -4.66
C ASN A 330 -9.86 -4.59 -5.66
N MET A 331 -9.55 -4.62 -6.96
CA MET A 331 -10.40 -4.25 -8.10
C MET A 331 -10.89 -2.80 -8.06
N GLY A 332 -11.38 -2.29 -6.93
CA GLY A 332 -11.83 -0.90 -6.79
C GLY A 332 -10.74 0.15 -7.01
N CYS A 333 -9.46 -0.24 -6.91
CA CYS A 333 -8.31 0.61 -7.22
C CYS A 333 -8.04 0.79 -8.72
N ALA A 334 -8.75 0.08 -9.60
CA ALA A 334 -8.55 0.16 -11.05
C ALA A 334 -8.72 1.60 -11.57
N PHE A 335 -7.95 1.97 -12.60
CA PHE A 335 -7.98 3.28 -13.28
C PHE A 335 -7.63 4.47 -12.38
N SER A 336 -7.05 4.22 -11.22
CA SER A 336 -6.79 5.24 -10.19
C SER A 336 -5.41 5.88 -10.34
N LYS A 337 -5.24 7.06 -9.71
CA LYS A 337 -3.98 7.80 -9.66
C LYS A 337 -3.57 7.99 -8.20
N ILE A 338 -2.42 7.43 -7.86
CA ILE A 338 -1.85 7.47 -6.51
C ILE A 338 -0.53 8.25 -6.59
N HIS A 339 -0.55 9.52 -6.19
CA HIS A 339 0.63 10.34 -6.46
C HIS A 339 0.96 11.38 -5.38
N GLY A 340 2.25 11.62 -5.19
CA GLY A 340 2.75 12.62 -4.25
C GLY A 340 2.45 12.32 -2.78
N ASN A 341 2.13 11.06 -2.42
CA ASN A 341 1.88 10.71 -1.03
C ASN A 341 3.18 10.40 -0.30
N HIS A 342 3.25 10.78 0.98
CA HIS A 342 4.30 10.43 1.91
C HIS A 342 3.79 9.31 2.83
N ILE A 343 4.33 8.10 2.69
CA ILE A 343 3.88 6.90 3.40
C ILE A 343 5.05 6.34 4.20
N TYR A 344 4.90 6.14 5.50
CA TYR A 344 5.96 5.60 6.33
C TYR A 344 5.44 4.87 7.57
N ASN A 345 6.31 4.07 8.19
CA ASN A 345 5.99 3.32 9.40
C ASN A 345 4.77 2.39 9.23
N ILE A 346 4.71 1.65 8.12
CA ILE A 346 3.61 0.70 7.89
C ILE A 346 4.05 -0.71 8.26
N GLY A 347 3.27 -1.35 9.15
CA GLY A 347 3.51 -2.71 9.63
C GLY A 347 4.58 -2.83 10.71
N ILE A 348 5.15 -1.73 11.17
CA ILE A 348 6.32 -1.74 12.08
C ILE A 348 6.01 -2.07 13.55
N LYS A 349 4.73 -2.07 13.93
CA LYS A 349 4.32 -2.40 15.29
C LYS A 349 4.43 -3.89 15.59
N HIS A 350 4.45 -4.73 14.55
CA HIS A 350 4.66 -6.18 14.59
C HIS A 350 3.72 -6.96 15.54
N GLU A 351 2.55 -6.46 15.85
CA GLU A 351 1.55 -7.18 16.65
C GLU A 351 0.91 -8.32 15.86
N PHE A 352 0.82 -8.15 14.54
CA PHE A 352 0.42 -9.16 13.57
C PHE A 352 1.27 -9.01 12.31
N PHE A 353 1.28 -10.04 11.49
CA PHE A 353 1.98 -10.08 10.21
C PHE A 353 1.14 -10.81 9.16
N GLY A 354 1.55 -10.77 7.91
CA GLY A 354 0.91 -11.53 6.85
C GLY A 354 1.36 -11.12 5.46
N TRP A 355 0.84 -11.85 4.48
CA TRP A 355 1.17 -11.64 3.07
C TRP A 355 0.29 -10.56 2.42
N GLU A 356 -0.14 -9.56 3.22
CA GLU A 356 -1.02 -8.46 2.82
C GLU A 356 -0.61 -7.12 3.46
N ILE A 357 0.67 -6.94 3.81
CA ILE A 357 1.19 -5.72 4.46
C ILE A 357 2.10 -4.95 3.52
N ALA A 358 1.76 -3.69 3.24
CA ALA A 358 2.63 -2.78 2.47
C ALA A 358 2.23 -1.30 2.63
N GLY A 359 3.14 -0.40 2.28
CA GLY A 359 2.80 1.01 2.08
C GLY A 359 1.67 1.19 1.06
N ILE A 360 1.77 0.51 -0.09
CA ILE A 360 0.69 0.41 -1.09
C ILE A 360 0.52 -1.05 -1.48
N LYS A 361 -0.67 -1.63 -1.23
CA LYS A 361 -1.01 -3.02 -1.55
C LYS A 361 -2.22 -3.09 -2.46
N PHE A 362 -2.04 -3.52 -3.72
CA PHE A 362 -3.13 -3.62 -4.67
C PHE A 362 -3.23 -5.00 -5.31
N HIS A 363 -4.47 -5.51 -5.37
CA HIS A 363 -4.89 -6.60 -6.23
C HIS A 363 -5.71 -6.05 -7.39
N ALA A 364 -5.49 -6.57 -8.59
CA ALA A 364 -6.16 -6.13 -9.82
C ALA A 364 -6.14 -4.61 -10.06
N PRO A 365 -4.98 -3.93 -9.91
CA PRO A 365 -4.85 -2.55 -10.34
C PRO A 365 -4.75 -2.52 -11.87
N ILE A 366 -5.88 -2.29 -12.53
CA ILE A 366 -5.92 -2.13 -13.99
C ILE A 366 -5.71 -0.66 -14.32
N ASP A 367 -4.81 -0.35 -15.26
CA ASP A 367 -4.51 1.01 -15.71
C ASP A 367 -4.34 2.02 -14.55
N THR A 368 -3.63 1.62 -13.51
CA THR A 368 -3.40 2.43 -12.33
C THR A 368 -2.05 3.13 -12.44
N ASP A 369 -1.99 4.43 -12.10
CA ASP A 369 -0.78 5.25 -12.11
C ASP A 369 -0.32 5.54 -10.67
N ILE A 370 0.87 5.04 -10.31
CA ILE A 370 1.49 5.20 -8.99
C ILE A 370 2.77 6.01 -9.15
N THR A 371 2.68 7.33 -8.92
CA THR A 371 3.72 8.25 -9.34
C THR A 371 4.17 9.22 -8.26
N GLY A 372 5.48 9.39 -8.09
CA GLY A 372 6.06 10.42 -7.23
C GLY A 372 5.71 10.28 -5.76
N ASN A 373 5.50 9.07 -5.26
CA ASN A 373 5.29 8.83 -3.84
C ASN A 373 6.64 8.62 -3.13
N ARG A 374 6.69 9.01 -1.86
CA ARG A 374 7.79 8.73 -0.95
C ARG A 374 7.35 7.68 0.06
N ILE A 375 8.05 6.53 0.09
CA ILE A 375 7.67 5.39 0.93
C ILE A 375 8.90 4.89 1.70
N HIS A 376 8.86 4.88 3.03
CA HIS A 376 9.99 4.45 3.84
C HIS A 376 9.58 3.89 5.21
N HIS A 377 10.49 3.13 5.85
CA HIS A 377 10.23 2.47 7.13
C HIS A 377 8.95 1.62 7.11
N CYS A 378 8.70 0.91 6.01
CA CYS A 378 7.60 -0.02 5.87
C CYS A 378 8.12 -1.46 5.81
N THR A 379 7.34 -2.43 6.27
CA THR A 379 7.62 -3.85 6.07
C THR A 379 7.79 -4.16 4.58
N LEU A 380 6.95 -3.56 3.74
CA LEU A 380 7.08 -3.58 2.29
C LEU A 380 6.61 -2.24 1.71
N GLY A 381 7.36 -1.68 0.77
CA GLY A 381 7.04 -0.37 0.20
C GLY A 381 5.79 -0.42 -0.67
N PHE A 382 5.83 -1.14 -1.79
CA PHE A 382 4.63 -1.41 -2.57
C PHE A 382 4.55 -2.88 -3.00
N TRP A 383 3.33 -3.37 -3.12
CA TRP A 383 3.02 -4.72 -3.56
C TRP A 383 1.88 -4.73 -4.57
N MET A 384 2.23 -4.95 -5.84
CA MET A 384 1.25 -5.19 -6.91
C MET A 384 1.05 -6.68 -7.02
N ASP A 385 -0.16 -7.11 -6.79
CA ASP A 385 -0.52 -8.50 -6.72
C ASP A 385 -1.47 -8.88 -7.87
N TRP A 386 -1.97 -10.06 -7.86
CA TRP A 386 -2.81 -10.72 -8.86
C TRP A 386 -3.50 -9.75 -9.80
N GLN A 387 -3.35 -10.01 -11.12
CA GLN A 387 -4.01 -9.27 -12.19
C GLN A 387 -3.60 -7.79 -12.33
N ALA A 388 -2.45 -7.39 -11.80
CA ALA A 388 -1.91 -6.06 -12.09
C ALA A 388 -1.62 -5.96 -13.60
N GLN A 389 -2.34 -5.08 -14.31
CA GLN A 389 -2.23 -4.95 -15.77
C GLN A 389 -2.44 -3.50 -16.21
N GLY A 390 -1.67 -3.03 -17.19
CA GLY A 390 -1.71 -1.64 -17.64
C GLY A 390 -1.21 -0.64 -16.60
N THR A 391 -0.69 -1.12 -15.47
CA THR A 391 -0.29 -0.29 -14.34
C THR A 391 1.11 0.25 -14.51
N ARG A 392 1.30 1.52 -14.15
CA ARG A 392 2.60 2.20 -14.19
C ARG A 392 3.03 2.67 -12.80
N ILE A 393 4.27 2.37 -12.43
CA ILE A 393 4.92 2.79 -11.18
C ILE A 393 6.12 3.65 -11.57
N SER A 394 6.03 4.96 -11.32
CA SER A 394 7.00 5.90 -11.88
C SER A 394 7.44 6.98 -10.89
N ARG A 395 8.72 7.32 -10.89
CA ARG A 395 9.29 8.45 -10.15
C ARG A 395 9.02 8.41 -8.64
N ASN A 396 8.90 7.20 -8.06
CA ASN A 396 8.77 7.03 -6.62
C ASN A 396 10.14 6.93 -5.95
N LEU A 397 10.18 7.37 -4.69
CA LEU A 397 11.34 7.25 -3.80
C LEU A 397 11.02 6.24 -2.70
N LEU A 398 11.77 5.13 -2.66
CA LEU A 398 11.65 4.11 -1.64
C LEU A 398 13.00 3.88 -0.96
N TYR A 399 13.04 3.86 0.36
CA TYR A 399 14.26 3.65 1.13
C TYR A 399 13.95 3.22 2.56
N GLN A 400 14.90 2.54 3.21
CA GLN A 400 14.74 2.07 4.59
C GLN A 400 13.48 1.23 4.83
N ASN A 401 12.98 0.57 3.77
CA ASN A 401 11.97 -0.47 3.90
C ASN A 401 12.66 -1.83 4.09
N ASP A 402 11.98 -2.81 4.68
CA ASP A 402 12.50 -4.18 4.67
C ASP A 402 12.61 -4.70 3.25
N ARG A 403 11.67 -4.31 2.38
CA ARG A 403 11.68 -4.54 0.93
C ARG A 403 10.99 -3.37 0.24
N ASP A 404 11.57 -2.84 -0.83
CA ASP A 404 10.97 -1.72 -1.56
C ASP A 404 9.79 -2.13 -2.42
N GLY A 405 9.87 -3.24 -3.14
CA GLY A 405 8.83 -3.65 -4.05
C GLY A 405 8.64 -5.15 -4.18
N ASN A 406 7.40 -5.55 -4.46
CA ASN A 406 7.02 -6.90 -4.86
C ASN A 406 5.97 -6.84 -5.96
N ILE A 407 6.16 -7.65 -7.00
CA ILE A 407 5.13 -7.91 -8.01
C ILE A 407 4.85 -9.38 -8.01
N GLU A 408 3.59 -9.75 -7.84
CA GLU A 408 3.19 -11.14 -7.69
C GLU A 408 2.10 -11.49 -8.70
N VAL A 409 2.26 -12.64 -9.34
CA VAL A 409 1.33 -13.36 -10.21
C VAL A 409 0.53 -12.47 -11.16
N THR A 410 1.21 -11.87 -12.14
CA THR A 410 0.55 -11.11 -13.22
C THR A 410 1.17 -11.42 -14.58
N HIS A 411 0.41 -11.21 -15.64
CA HIS A 411 0.85 -11.36 -17.04
C HIS A 411 1.36 -10.04 -17.65
N GLY A 412 1.21 -8.92 -16.93
CA GLY A 412 1.52 -7.60 -17.47
C GLY A 412 0.47 -7.07 -18.48
N PRO A 413 0.73 -5.94 -19.14
CA PRO A 413 1.93 -5.11 -19.01
C PRO A 413 2.00 -4.42 -17.64
N LEU A 414 3.19 -4.34 -17.07
CA LEU A 414 3.43 -3.57 -15.87
C LEU A 414 4.72 -2.78 -16.06
N ILE A 415 4.66 -1.46 -15.91
CA ILE A 415 5.75 -0.54 -16.21
C ILE A 415 6.30 0.04 -14.91
N ILE A 416 7.60 -0.12 -14.68
CA ILE A 416 8.31 0.40 -13.51
C ILE A 416 9.43 1.27 -14.03
N ASP A 417 9.24 2.61 -13.96
CA ASP A 417 10.21 3.51 -14.60
C ASP A 417 10.62 4.70 -13.73
N ASN A 418 11.87 5.11 -13.88
CA ASN A 418 12.42 6.29 -13.23
C ASN A 418 12.29 6.31 -11.69
N ASN A 419 12.20 5.15 -11.03
CA ASN A 419 12.13 5.09 -9.57
C ASN A 419 13.52 5.02 -8.94
N ILE A 420 13.59 5.35 -7.66
CA ILE A 420 14.73 5.14 -6.78
C ILE A 420 14.32 4.13 -5.71
N PHE A 421 14.85 2.91 -5.80
CA PHE A 421 14.74 1.85 -4.82
C PHE A 421 16.06 1.75 -4.06
N ALA A 422 16.11 2.28 -2.86
CA ALA A 422 17.37 2.47 -2.13
C ALA A 422 17.46 1.69 -0.82
N SER A 423 16.55 0.75 -0.56
CA SER A 423 16.66 -0.19 0.56
C SER A 423 17.64 -1.32 0.24
N ASP A 424 18.08 -2.04 1.27
CA ASP A 424 18.98 -3.21 1.15
C ASP A 424 18.34 -4.37 0.37
N TYR A 425 17.02 -4.41 0.31
CA TYR A 425 16.23 -5.32 -0.48
C TYR A 425 15.32 -4.51 -1.42
N GLY A 426 15.76 -4.39 -2.68
CA GLY A 426 15.06 -3.59 -3.66
C GLY A 426 13.77 -4.25 -4.14
N PHE A 427 13.84 -5.49 -4.66
CA PHE A 427 12.70 -5.98 -5.42
C PHE A 427 12.60 -7.49 -5.54
N ASP A 428 11.37 -8.03 -5.43
CA ASP A 428 11.01 -9.37 -5.90
C ASP A 428 10.03 -9.29 -7.07
N ASN A 429 10.32 -10.03 -8.13
CA ASN A 429 9.47 -10.14 -9.31
C ASN A 429 8.99 -11.59 -9.49
N HIS A 430 7.73 -11.87 -9.14
CA HIS A 430 7.04 -13.15 -9.31
C HIS A 430 6.08 -13.12 -10.51
N ALA A 431 6.25 -12.18 -11.41
CA ALA A 431 5.37 -11.94 -12.54
C ALA A 431 6.04 -12.27 -13.87
N GLN A 432 5.36 -12.01 -14.95
CA GLN A 432 5.88 -11.92 -16.30
C GLN A 432 5.34 -10.67 -16.98
N GLY A 433 5.95 -10.24 -18.09
CA GLY A 433 5.50 -9.05 -18.80
C GLY A 433 5.75 -7.75 -18.03
N THR A 434 6.82 -7.68 -17.26
CA THR A 434 7.24 -6.47 -16.54
C THR A 434 8.29 -5.69 -17.33
N ALA A 435 8.25 -4.37 -17.26
CA ALA A 435 9.24 -3.48 -17.87
C ALA A 435 9.88 -2.57 -16.81
N PHE A 436 11.13 -2.83 -16.47
CA PHE A 436 11.95 -1.99 -15.61
C PHE A 436 12.81 -1.08 -16.49
N VAL A 437 12.53 0.21 -16.45
CA VAL A 437 13.20 1.18 -17.34
C VAL A 437 13.69 2.40 -16.56
N ASN A 438 14.95 2.76 -16.75
CA ASN A 438 15.54 3.97 -16.13
C ASN A 438 15.45 4.03 -14.60
N ASN A 439 15.43 2.91 -13.87
CA ASN A 439 15.42 2.92 -12.41
C ASN A 439 16.83 2.92 -11.84
N MET A 440 16.96 3.37 -10.58
CA MET A 440 18.09 3.04 -9.71
C MET A 440 17.59 2.00 -8.70
N ILE A 441 18.18 0.81 -8.71
CA ILE A 441 17.80 -0.32 -7.86
C ILE A 441 19.00 -0.72 -7.03
N CYS A 442 18.94 -0.43 -5.74
CA CYS A 442 19.95 -0.80 -4.76
C CYS A 442 19.57 -2.11 -4.07
N GLY A 443 20.57 -2.78 -3.53
CA GLY A 443 20.34 -4.02 -2.81
C GLY A 443 19.91 -5.18 -3.70
N ARG A 444 19.22 -6.12 -3.07
CA ARG A 444 18.78 -7.36 -3.73
C ARG A 444 17.65 -7.08 -4.72
N MET A 445 17.79 -7.61 -5.92
CA MET A 445 16.69 -7.81 -6.85
C MET A 445 16.60 -9.28 -7.23
N TYR A 446 15.41 -9.86 -7.19
CA TYR A 446 15.25 -11.29 -7.42
C TYR A 446 14.06 -11.62 -8.30
N LYS A 447 14.29 -12.36 -9.37
CA LYS A 447 13.25 -12.96 -10.19
C LYS A 447 12.90 -14.34 -9.63
N VAL A 448 11.65 -14.54 -9.30
CA VAL A 448 11.13 -15.80 -8.79
C VAL A 448 10.20 -16.43 -9.82
N ASN A 449 10.46 -17.68 -10.18
CA ASN A 449 9.62 -18.44 -11.09
C ASN A 449 8.61 -19.26 -10.29
N ILE A 450 7.33 -19.06 -10.54
CA ILE A 450 6.22 -19.69 -9.82
C ILE A 450 5.30 -20.41 -10.80
N LEU A 451 5.74 -21.56 -11.28
CA LEU A 451 5.04 -22.34 -12.32
C LEU A 451 3.75 -23.02 -11.85
N ASP A 452 3.47 -22.99 -10.57
CA ASP A 452 2.27 -23.56 -9.93
C ASP A 452 1.15 -22.55 -9.72
N ARG A 453 1.36 -21.29 -10.16
CA ARG A 453 0.40 -20.20 -9.99
C ARG A 453 -0.15 -19.70 -11.32
N SER A 454 -1.44 -19.45 -11.32
CA SER A 454 -2.17 -18.93 -12.49
C SER A 454 -3.08 -17.77 -12.09
N THR A 455 -3.34 -16.87 -13.03
CA THR A 455 -4.19 -15.69 -12.81
C THR A 455 -4.95 -15.33 -14.09
N PRO A 456 -6.13 -14.69 -13.98
CA PRO A 456 -6.75 -14.05 -15.11
C PRO A 456 -5.87 -12.95 -15.70
N TYR A 457 -5.99 -12.73 -17.01
CA TYR A 457 -5.55 -11.54 -17.70
C TYR A 457 -6.72 -10.89 -18.43
N HIS A 458 -6.63 -9.60 -18.68
CA HIS A 458 -7.75 -8.78 -19.12
C HIS A 458 -7.55 -8.29 -20.54
N LEU A 459 -8.64 -7.93 -21.19
CA LEU A 459 -8.57 -7.15 -22.44
C LEU A 459 -7.85 -5.82 -22.18
N PRO A 460 -7.12 -5.29 -23.17
CA PRO A 460 -6.40 -4.03 -23.01
C PRO A 460 -7.32 -2.91 -22.49
N HIS A 461 -6.86 -2.21 -21.47
CA HIS A 461 -7.57 -1.09 -20.83
C HIS A 461 -8.99 -1.41 -20.33
N SER A 462 -9.25 -2.66 -19.97
CA SER A 462 -10.56 -3.17 -19.56
C SER A 462 -10.46 -4.04 -18.32
N THR A 463 -11.54 -4.14 -17.58
CA THR A 463 -11.73 -5.11 -16.50
C THR A 463 -12.24 -6.47 -17.00
N GLU A 464 -12.61 -6.58 -18.29
CA GLU A 464 -13.10 -7.83 -18.88
C GLU A 464 -11.98 -8.87 -18.94
N VAL A 465 -12.26 -10.07 -18.46
CA VAL A 465 -11.31 -11.18 -18.51
C VAL A 465 -11.17 -11.67 -19.94
N ALA A 466 -9.94 -11.59 -20.47
CA ALA A 466 -9.58 -12.12 -21.79
C ALA A 466 -9.22 -13.61 -21.73
N GLY A 467 -8.62 -14.05 -20.64
CA GLY A 467 -8.21 -15.43 -20.45
C GLY A 467 -7.65 -15.71 -19.06
N TYR A 468 -7.19 -16.95 -18.88
CA TYR A 468 -6.63 -17.44 -17.63
C TYR A 468 -5.46 -18.36 -17.94
N SER A 469 -4.29 -18.08 -17.39
CA SER A 469 -3.08 -18.87 -17.66
C SER A 469 -2.14 -18.91 -16.47
N PHE A 470 -1.20 -19.85 -16.51
CA PHE A 470 -0.06 -19.88 -15.58
C PHE A 470 0.89 -18.72 -15.84
N VAL A 471 1.51 -18.23 -14.79
CA VAL A 471 2.57 -17.24 -14.85
C VAL A 471 3.90 -17.97 -14.95
N TYR A 472 4.42 -18.11 -16.16
CA TYR A 472 5.66 -18.84 -16.40
C TYR A 472 6.91 -18.07 -16.00
N GLY A 473 6.81 -16.74 -15.86
CA GLY A 473 7.95 -15.84 -15.77
C GLY A 473 8.54 -15.54 -17.15
N GLY A 474 9.44 -14.58 -17.22
CA GLY A 474 9.99 -14.10 -18.49
C GLY A 474 9.10 -13.08 -19.18
N ASP A 475 9.34 -12.88 -20.47
CA ASP A 475 8.72 -11.78 -21.23
C ASP A 475 8.91 -10.41 -20.57
N ASP A 476 10.02 -10.26 -19.84
CA ASP A 476 10.37 -9.06 -19.08
C ASP A 476 11.34 -8.17 -19.86
N ARG A 477 11.32 -6.86 -19.58
CA ARG A 477 12.20 -5.85 -20.15
C ARG A 477 12.99 -5.16 -19.03
N TYR A 478 14.31 -5.07 -19.20
CA TYR A 478 15.20 -4.36 -18.28
C TYR A 478 16.08 -3.43 -19.11
N PHE A 479 15.70 -2.17 -19.21
CA PHE A 479 16.39 -1.19 -20.07
C PHE A 479 16.87 0.01 -19.26
N ASN A 480 18.13 0.37 -19.45
CA ASN A 480 18.71 1.61 -18.92
C ASN A 480 18.66 1.74 -17.39
N ASN A 481 18.63 0.64 -16.63
CA ASN A 481 18.63 0.72 -15.17
C ASN A 481 20.05 0.81 -14.60
N ILE A 482 20.17 1.32 -13.38
CA ILE A 482 21.39 1.23 -12.56
C ILE A 482 21.11 0.26 -11.43
N PHE A 483 21.84 -0.85 -11.40
CA PHE A 483 21.81 -1.85 -10.33
C PHE A 483 23.04 -1.66 -9.43
N VAL A 484 22.80 -1.53 -8.12
CA VAL A 484 23.86 -1.40 -7.11
C VAL A 484 23.77 -2.53 -6.12
N GLY A 485 24.78 -3.37 -6.09
CA GLY A 485 24.84 -4.50 -5.16
C GLY A 485 25.45 -4.16 -3.80
N ASN A 486 25.55 -5.17 -2.95
CA ASN A 486 26.22 -5.13 -1.63
C ASN A 486 25.88 -3.91 -0.78
N GLN A 487 24.65 -3.42 -0.86
CA GLN A 487 24.15 -2.38 0.03
C GLN A 487 23.63 -3.04 1.31
N GLY A 488 24.02 -2.48 2.47
CA GLY A 488 23.46 -2.74 3.79
C GLY A 488 23.72 -4.12 4.42
N LYS A 489 22.90 -4.45 5.39
CA LYS A 489 23.09 -5.54 6.36
C LYS A 489 22.77 -6.95 5.83
N ARG A 490 22.10 -7.09 4.68
CA ARG A 490 21.69 -8.37 4.10
C ARG A 490 22.70 -8.91 3.06
N ALA A 491 23.96 -8.51 3.16
CA ALA A 491 25.03 -8.81 2.21
C ALA A 491 25.44 -10.29 2.10
N GLY A 492 24.87 -11.21 2.84
CA GLY A 492 25.14 -12.65 2.74
C GLY A 492 24.86 -13.20 1.33
N ASN A 493 24.44 -14.41 1.14
CA ASN A 493 24.21 -15.09 -0.15
C ASN A 493 23.17 -14.43 -1.09
N ALA A 494 22.92 -13.13 -0.96
CA ALA A 494 21.96 -12.40 -1.78
C ALA A 494 22.48 -12.24 -3.21
N PHE A 495 21.59 -12.37 -4.17
CA PHE A 495 21.86 -12.06 -5.56
C PHE A 495 21.60 -10.57 -5.81
N TYR A 496 22.52 -9.91 -6.48
CA TYR A 496 22.41 -8.50 -6.87
C TYR A 496 22.51 -8.36 -8.39
N GLY A 497 21.70 -7.48 -8.96
CA GLY A 497 21.60 -7.27 -10.40
C GLY A 497 20.42 -8.03 -11.00
N THR A 498 20.60 -8.60 -12.18
CA THR A 498 19.52 -9.27 -12.91
C THR A 498 19.73 -10.78 -12.99
N ASN A 499 18.72 -11.55 -12.63
CA ASN A 499 18.64 -12.99 -12.81
C ASN A 499 17.42 -13.37 -13.67
N GLY A 500 17.17 -12.62 -14.74
CA GLY A 500 16.01 -12.78 -15.60
C GLY A 500 15.80 -14.20 -16.08
N TYR A 501 14.54 -14.53 -16.28
CA TYR A 501 14.14 -15.81 -16.85
C TYR A 501 13.99 -15.69 -18.38
N ASP A 502 14.69 -16.55 -19.13
CA ASP A 502 14.68 -16.53 -20.60
C ASP A 502 14.33 -17.92 -21.16
N GLY A 503 13.11 -18.32 -21.00
CA GLY A 503 12.59 -19.61 -21.43
C GLY A 503 11.76 -20.32 -20.37
N HIS A 504 11.57 -21.62 -20.50
CA HIS A 504 10.87 -22.44 -19.51
C HIS A 504 11.84 -22.97 -18.46
N THR A 505 11.39 -23.04 -17.19
CA THR A 505 12.19 -23.62 -16.10
C THR A 505 12.29 -25.12 -16.17
N ILE A 506 11.36 -25.78 -16.89
CA ILE A 506 11.37 -27.21 -17.16
C ILE A 506 11.30 -27.43 -18.67
N SER A 507 11.79 -28.59 -19.11
CA SER A 507 11.66 -28.94 -20.51
C SER A 507 10.18 -29.13 -20.89
N TYR A 508 9.83 -28.85 -22.14
CA TYR A 508 8.48 -29.11 -22.67
C TYR A 508 8.02 -30.54 -22.38
N ARG A 509 8.90 -31.52 -22.55
CA ARG A 509 8.62 -32.93 -22.27
C ARG A 509 8.27 -33.21 -20.81
N GLU A 510 8.97 -32.58 -19.88
CA GLU A 510 8.69 -32.69 -18.43
C GLU A 510 7.38 -31.98 -18.07
N PHE A 511 7.14 -30.84 -18.69
CA PHE A 511 5.90 -30.09 -18.50
C PHE A 511 4.68 -30.90 -18.99
N VAL A 512 4.72 -31.43 -20.21
CA VAL A 512 3.66 -32.29 -20.77
C VAL A 512 3.38 -33.48 -19.86
N LYS A 513 4.40 -34.12 -19.31
CA LYS A 513 4.21 -35.22 -18.36
C LYS A 513 3.50 -34.80 -17.06
N LYS A 514 3.69 -33.56 -16.62
CA LYS A 514 3.05 -33.04 -15.41
C LYS A 514 1.65 -32.51 -15.65
N ALA A 515 1.41 -31.94 -16.82
CA ALA A 515 0.17 -31.23 -17.16
C ALA A 515 -0.83 -32.07 -17.97
N ALA A 516 -0.38 -33.06 -18.74
CA ALA A 516 -1.18 -33.76 -19.74
C ALA A 516 -2.05 -34.87 -19.13
N THR A 517 -2.99 -34.54 -18.29
CA THR A 517 -3.87 -35.54 -17.66
C THR A 517 -5.34 -35.40 -17.98
N GLY A 518 -5.75 -34.45 -18.81
CA GLY A 518 -7.17 -34.29 -19.14
C GLY A 518 -7.48 -33.25 -20.22
N PRO A 519 -8.71 -33.17 -20.69
CA PRO A 519 -9.15 -32.17 -21.66
C PRO A 519 -9.21 -30.77 -21.05
N GLY A 520 -9.05 -29.72 -21.86
CA GLY A 520 -9.16 -28.32 -21.44
C GLY A 520 -7.89 -27.75 -20.83
N GLN A 521 -6.75 -28.24 -21.22
CA GLN A 521 -5.44 -27.79 -20.70
C GLN A 521 -4.89 -26.64 -21.56
N ASP A 522 -5.50 -25.46 -21.46
CA ASP A 522 -5.13 -24.29 -22.27
C ASP A 522 -3.67 -23.85 -22.08
N HIS A 523 -3.13 -24.10 -20.90
CA HIS A 523 -1.73 -23.81 -20.61
C HIS A 523 -0.74 -24.63 -21.49
N GLU A 524 -1.14 -25.75 -22.07
CA GLU A 524 -0.32 -26.48 -23.04
C GLU A 524 0.00 -25.63 -24.27
N ASN A 525 -0.90 -24.74 -24.65
CA ASN A 525 -0.70 -23.84 -25.77
C ASN A 525 0.43 -22.85 -25.51
N TYR A 526 0.68 -22.49 -24.26
CA TYR A 526 1.71 -21.52 -23.88
C TYR A 526 3.04 -22.14 -23.49
N THR A 527 3.09 -23.44 -23.18
CA THR A 527 4.30 -24.11 -22.75
C THR A 527 5.36 -24.28 -23.83
N SER A 528 4.94 -24.34 -25.07
CA SER A 528 5.85 -24.37 -26.22
C SER A 528 6.32 -22.97 -26.64
N VAL A 529 5.70 -21.92 -26.11
CA VAL A 529 6.03 -20.54 -26.44
C VAL A 529 7.21 -20.10 -25.56
N ARG A 530 8.31 -19.74 -26.20
CA ARG A 530 9.45 -19.16 -25.52
C ARG A 530 9.03 -17.78 -24.96
N GLN A 531 9.37 -17.53 -23.71
CA GLN A 531 9.16 -16.25 -23.04
C GLN A 531 10.52 -15.59 -22.75
N PRO A 532 11.07 -14.85 -23.71
CA PRO A 532 12.41 -14.30 -23.60
C PRO A 532 12.45 -13.13 -22.62
N VAL A 533 13.65 -12.84 -22.12
CA VAL A 533 13.93 -11.59 -21.43
C VAL A 533 14.71 -10.66 -22.35
N TYR A 534 14.37 -9.38 -22.32
CA TYR A 534 15.02 -8.34 -23.11
C TYR A 534 15.77 -7.40 -22.17
N MET A 535 17.11 -7.35 -22.30
CA MET A 535 17.98 -6.55 -21.44
C MET A 535 18.98 -5.76 -22.28
N LYS A 536 19.05 -4.45 -22.04
CA LYS A 536 19.96 -3.55 -22.75
C LYS A 536 20.37 -2.34 -21.92
N HIS A 537 21.61 -1.91 -22.08
CA HIS A 537 22.15 -0.66 -21.55
C HIS A 537 21.99 -0.50 -20.04
N ASN A 538 21.93 -1.62 -19.29
CA ASN A 538 21.93 -1.54 -17.84
C ASN A 538 23.34 -1.34 -17.29
N VAL A 539 23.44 -0.70 -16.14
CA VAL A 539 24.67 -0.44 -15.39
C VAL A 539 24.68 -1.28 -14.13
N TYR A 540 25.81 -1.96 -13.87
CA TYR A 540 25.98 -2.85 -12.73
C TYR A 540 27.19 -2.42 -11.89
N LEU A 541 26.95 -2.01 -10.64
CA LEU A 541 27.95 -1.49 -9.71
C LEU A 541 27.98 -2.31 -8.41
N ASN A 542 29.11 -2.23 -7.68
CA ASN A 542 29.26 -2.75 -6.33
C ASN A 542 28.83 -4.23 -6.15
N GLY A 543 29.29 -5.10 -7.02
CA GLY A 543 28.97 -6.54 -6.96
C GLY A 543 27.67 -6.95 -7.63
N ALA A 544 26.89 -6.01 -8.18
CA ALA A 544 25.74 -6.35 -9.01
C ALA A 544 26.20 -7.06 -10.30
N ARG A 545 25.43 -8.05 -10.76
CA ARG A 545 25.78 -8.90 -11.90
C ARG A 545 24.77 -8.75 -13.02
N ALA A 546 25.27 -8.65 -14.24
CA ALA A 546 24.46 -8.68 -15.43
C ALA A 546 23.95 -10.10 -15.72
N PHE A 547 22.79 -10.21 -16.36
CA PHE A 547 22.33 -11.47 -16.93
C PHE A 547 23.28 -11.94 -18.03
N ALA A 548 23.57 -13.24 -18.06
CA ALA A 548 24.60 -13.80 -18.94
C ALA A 548 24.40 -13.56 -20.45
N LYS A 549 23.14 -13.32 -20.87
CA LYS A 549 22.80 -13.06 -22.28
C LYS A 549 22.62 -11.57 -22.60
N GLU A 550 22.80 -10.68 -21.63
CA GLU A 550 22.73 -9.23 -21.87
C GLU A 550 23.94 -8.79 -22.67
N THR A 551 23.70 -7.95 -23.65
CA THR A 551 24.72 -7.25 -24.44
C THR A 551 24.58 -5.75 -24.23
N GLU A 552 25.63 -4.97 -24.48
CA GLU A 552 25.61 -3.50 -24.35
C GLU A 552 25.44 -3.01 -22.90
N GLN A 553 25.76 -3.83 -21.89
CA GLN A 553 25.80 -3.44 -20.49
C GLN A 553 27.13 -2.78 -20.09
N TYR A 554 27.08 -1.95 -19.05
CA TYR A 554 28.28 -1.51 -18.34
C TYR A 554 28.41 -2.20 -17.00
N THR A 555 29.56 -2.76 -16.70
CA THR A 555 29.81 -3.49 -15.45
C THR A 555 31.07 -2.96 -14.77
N ASN A 556 30.93 -2.48 -13.53
CA ASN A 556 32.03 -2.12 -12.66
C ASN A 556 31.76 -2.63 -11.23
N CYS A 557 31.88 -3.94 -11.04
CA CYS A 557 31.55 -4.60 -9.79
C CYS A 557 32.41 -4.16 -8.59
N GLY A 558 33.59 -3.62 -8.84
CA GLY A 558 34.50 -3.13 -7.80
C GLY A 558 34.23 -1.67 -7.37
N PHE A 559 33.37 -0.94 -8.07
CA PHE A 559 33.10 0.46 -7.77
C PHE A 559 31.95 0.58 -6.76
N HIS A 560 32.21 1.25 -5.63
CA HIS A 560 31.23 1.52 -4.59
C HIS A 560 30.65 2.94 -4.75
N PRO A 561 29.36 3.10 -5.09
CA PRO A 561 28.77 4.39 -5.35
C PRO A 561 28.46 5.24 -4.11
N GLU A 562 28.66 4.73 -2.89
CA GLU A 562 28.44 5.47 -1.62
C GLU A 562 27.06 6.15 -1.56
N ILE A 563 25.99 5.37 -1.79
CA ILE A 563 24.63 5.91 -1.80
C ILE A 563 24.20 6.30 -0.40
N LEU A 564 23.79 7.56 -0.22
CA LEU A 564 23.27 8.10 1.02
C LEU A 564 21.97 8.87 0.74
N ILE A 565 20.92 8.56 1.49
CA ILE A 565 19.69 9.36 1.54
C ILE A 565 19.69 10.11 2.87
N GLU A 566 19.61 11.44 2.76
CA GLU A 566 19.64 12.35 3.90
C GLU A 566 18.35 13.17 3.96
N GLU A 567 17.62 13.02 5.08
CA GLU A 567 16.45 13.83 5.38
C GLU A 567 16.89 15.13 6.08
N ARG A 568 16.44 16.26 5.54
CA ARG A 568 16.69 17.60 6.07
C ARG A 568 15.38 18.36 6.23
N ALA A 569 15.41 19.45 6.96
CA ALA A 569 14.23 20.30 7.19
C ALA A 569 13.59 20.83 5.89
N ASP A 570 14.38 20.99 4.83
CA ASP A 570 13.95 21.51 3.53
C ASP A 570 13.68 20.43 2.46
N GLY A 571 13.84 19.14 2.81
CA GLY A 571 13.58 18.02 1.89
C GLY A 571 14.51 16.84 2.04
N VAL A 572 14.45 15.91 1.09
CA VAL A 572 15.29 14.71 1.05
C VAL A 572 16.32 14.80 -0.04
N TYR A 573 17.54 14.44 0.29
CA TYR A 573 18.69 14.50 -0.61
C TYR A 573 19.26 13.10 -0.86
N LEU A 574 19.60 12.82 -2.12
CA LEU A 574 20.37 11.66 -2.54
C LEU A 574 21.79 12.10 -2.84
N GLU A 575 22.76 11.54 -2.13
CA GLU A 575 24.19 11.67 -2.43
C GLU A 575 24.74 10.34 -2.94
N PHE A 576 25.53 10.37 -4.01
CA PHE A 576 26.17 9.17 -4.56
C PHE A 576 27.34 9.55 -5.46
N THR A 577 28.23 8.58 -5.70
CA THR A 577 29.34 8.76 -6.64
C THR A 577 29.13 7.88 -7.87
N MET A 578 29.63 8.35 -9.03
CA MET A 578 29.58 7.61 -10.29
C MET A 578 31.00 7.40 -10.86
N PRO A 579 31.25 6.23 -11.47
CA PRO A 579 32.54 5.90 -12.03
C PRO A 579 32.87 6.76 -13.27
N LYS A 580 34.14 6.83 -13.62
CA LYS A 580 34.59 7.39 -14.90
C LYS A 580 33.98 6.64 -16.07
N GLY A 581 33.62 7.33 -17.14
CA GLY A 581 33.03 6.77 -18.34
C GLY A 581 31.52 6.60 -18.28
N ILE A 582 30.86 6.85 -17.13
CA ILE A 582 29.38 6.73 -17.01
C ILE A 582 28.66 7.70 -17.97
N THR A 583 29.26 8.87 -18.23
CA THR A 583 28.70 9.90 -19.13
C THR A 583 28.73 9.48 -20.59
N GLU A 584 29.52 8.48 -20.95
CA GLU A 584 29.61 7.95 -22.32
C GLU A 584 28.55 6.88 -22.61
N ILE A 585 27.93 6.35 -21.56
CA ILE A 585 26.88 5.33 -21.66
C ILE A 585 25.57 6.04 -21.90
N LEU A 586 25.20 6.18 -23.15
CA LEU A 586 23.99 6.88 -23.54
C LEU A 586 23.08 5.96 -24.35
N SER A 587 21.80 5.96 -24.00
CA SER A 587 20.78 5.21 -24.70
C SER A 587 19.63 6.10 -25.14
N GLU A 588 18.91 5.68 -26.17
CA GLU A 588 17.70 6.37 -26.61
C GLU A 588 16.54 6.10 -25.67
N ASN A 589 15.62 7.08 -25.60
CA ASN A 589 14.39 6.92 -24.83
C ASN A 589 13.61 5.68 -25.28
N VAL A 590 13.00 5.02 -24.31
CA VAL A 590 12.17 3.83 -24.49
C VAL A 590 10.71 4.25 -24.74
N ASN A 591 10.04 3.55 -25.62
CA ASN A 591 8.65 3.78 -26.02
C ASN A 591 7.93 2.44 -26.21
N THR A 592 6.63 2.48 -26.47
CA THR A 592 5.78 1.30 -26.76
C THR A 592 6.43 0.38 -27.81
N GLU A 593 6.91 0.91 -28.93
CA GLU A 593 7.52 0.13 -30.02
C GLU A 593 8.76 -0.64 -29.56
N LYS A 594 9.64 0.01 -28.76
CA LYS A 594 10.85 -0.64 -28.23
C LYS A 594 10.57 -1.70 -27.17
N LEU A 595 9.49 -1.51 -26.41
CA LEU A 595 9.04 -2.52 -25.42
C LEU A 595 8.42 -3.71 -26.12
N GLY A 596 7.75 -3.51 -27.27
CA GLY A 596 7.14 -4.58 -28.05
C GLY A 596 5.91 -5.19 -27.39
N ASP A 597 5.47 -6.31 -27.93
CA ASP A 597 4.24 -6.99 -27.54
C ASP A 597 4.48 -8.00 -26.41
N LEU A 598 3.45 -8.21 -25.61
CA LEU A 598 3.37 -9.25 -24.59
C LEU A 598 2.85 -10.56 -25.18
N ILE A 599 3.45 -11.67 -24.80
CA ILE A 599 3.15 -12.99 -25.39
C ILE A 599 1.82 -13.55 -24.89
N ILE A 600 1.58 -13.51 -23.56
CA ILE A 600 0.38 -14.14 -22.97
C ILE A 600 -0.82 -13.19 -23.03
N ALA A 601 -0.66 -11.96 -22.58
CA ALA A 601 -1.75 -11.00 -22.55
C ALA A 601 -2.10 -10.43 -23.95
N ASP A 602 -1.28 -10.70 -24.96
CA ASP A 602 -1.45 -10.27 -26.36
C ASP A 602 -1.80 -8.78 -26.48
N THR A 603 -1.00 -7.95 -25.81
CA THR A 603 -1.16 -6.50 -25.75
C THR A 603 0.20 -5.80 -25.73
N VAL A 604 0.21 -4.49 -25.87
CA VAL A 604 1.41 -3.67 -25.89
C VAL A 604 1.62 -2.95 -24.55
N TYR A 605 2.80 -2.35 -24.38
CA TYR A 605 3.08 -1.46 -23.24
C TYR A 605 2.63 -0.03 -23.57
N ASP A 606 1.39 0.28 -23.23
CA ASP A 606 0.84 1.62 -23.35
C ASP A 606 0.80 2.33 -21.99
N ALA A 607 0.55 3.63 -22.01
CA ALA A 607 0.27 4.39 -20.81
C ALA A 607 -1.12 3.98 -20.22
N PRO A 608 -1.37 4.18 -18.91
CA PRO A 608 -2.66 3.83 -18.29
C PRO A 608 -3.90 4.49 -18.91
N ASP A 609 -3.71 5.54 -19.70
CA ASP A 609 -4.78 6.20 -20.46
C ASP A 609 -4.98 5.62 -21.88
N GLY A 610 -4.23 4.58 -22.26
CA GLY A 610 -4.28 3.93 -23.54
C GLY A 610 -3.53 4.65 -24.66
N MET A 611 -2.76 5.69 -24.33
CA MET A 611 -1.91 6.38 -25.32
C MET A 611 -0.57 5.66 -25.46
N PRO A 612 0.06 5.72 -26.67
CA PRO A 612 1.41 5.19 -26.83
C PRO A 612 2.37 5.76 -25.80
N LEU A 613 3.10 4.87 -25.14
CA LEU A 613 4.06 5.24 -24.10
C LEU A 613 5.32 5.85 -24.70
N LEU A 614 5.77 6.96 -24.09
CA LEU A 614 7.11 7.51 -24.29
C LEU A 614 7.71 7.79 -22.91
N LEU A 615 8.77 7.07 -22.54
CA LEU A 615 9.53 7.30 -21.31
C LEU A 615 10.59 8.40 -21.53
N GLY A 616 10.11 9.57 -21.91
CA GLY A 616 10.90 10.76 -22.27
C GLY A 616 11.04 11.78 -21.14
N GLN A 617 10.70 11.42 -19.90
CA GLN A 617 10.90 12.25 -18.72
C GLN A 617 11.85 11.57 -17.74
N ASP A 618 12.58 12.37 -16.96
CA ASP A 618 13.42 11.90 -15.87
C ASP A 618 12.62 11.82 -14.54
N TYR A 619 13.32 11.50 -13.45
CA TYR A 619 12.73 11.44 -12.10
C TYR A 619 12.02 12.75 -11.70
N PHE A 620 12.55 13.88 -12.07
CA PHE A 620 11.99 15.21 -11.76
C PHE A 620 10.86 15.64 -12.71
N GLY A 621 10.56 14.83 -13.75
CA GLY A 621 9.59 15.17 -14.78
C GLY A 621 10.15 16.07 -15.88
N ASN A 622 11.47 16.34 -15.90
CA ASN A 622 12.12 17.07 -16.97
C ASN A 622 12.21 16.21 -18.23
N THR A 623 12.10 16.84 -19.39
CA THR A 623 12.25 16.14 -20.67
C THR A 623 13.69 15.62 -20.82
N ARG A 624 13.83 14.31 -21.04
CA ARG A 624 15.11 13.68 -21.32
C ARG A 624 15.62 14.06 -22.69
N ARG A 625 16.93 14.18 -22.82
CA ARG A 625 17.58 14.25 -24.13
C ARG A 625 17.30 13.00 -24.95
N ARG A 626 17.41 13.09 -26.27
CA ARG A 626 17.22 11.93 -27.16
C ARG A 626 18.10 10.74 -26.77
N LYS A 627 19.33 11.02 -26.35
CA LYS A 627 20.25 10.06 -25.75
C LYS A 627 20.59 10.55 -24.34
N SER A 628 20.23 9.77 -23.35
CA SER A 628 20.40 10.10 -21.93
C SER A 628 21.16 9.01 -21.18
N ALA A 629 21.66 9.35 -20.01
CA ALA A 629 22.31 8.39 -19.12
C ALA A 629 21.30 7.34 -18.63
N PRO A 630 21.76 6.11 -18.30
CA PRO A 630 20.96 5.14 -17.57
C PRO A 630 20.54 5.67 -16.20
N GLY A 631 19.49 5.06 -15.63
CA GLY A 631 18.96 5.42 -14.32
C GLY A 631 17.92 6.55 -14.38
N PRO A 632 17.43 7.02 -13.22
CA PRO A 632 16.26 7.90 -13.14
C PRO A 632 16.53 9.35 -13.55
N PHE A 633 17.78 9.76 -13.75
CA PHE A 633 18.16 11.14 -14.07
C PHE A 633 18.60 11.28 -15.51
N ASP A 634 18.21 12.38 -16.19
CA ASP A 634 18.66 12.64 -17.57
C ASP A 634 20.17 12.83 -17.66
N TYR A 635 20.77 13.37 -16.60
CA TYR A 635 22.21 13.64 -16.53
C TYR A 635 22.82 13.10 -15.24
N LEU A 636 23.95 12.43 -15.38
CA LEU A 636 24.83 12.00 -14.30
C LEU A 636 26.22 12.57 -14.55
N GLN A 637 26.89 13.09 -13.53
CA GLN A 637 28.29 13.47 -13.63
C GLN A 637 29.19 12.38 -13.02
N GLU A 638 30.39 12.28 -13.55
CA GLU A 638 31.43 11.47 -12.92
C GLU A 638 31.79 12.01 -11.55
N GLY A 639 32.14 11.15 -10.61
CA GLY A 639 32.40 11.53 -9.23
C GLY A 639 31.12 11.81 -8.43
N LYS A 640 31.17 12.81 -7.56
CA LYS A 640 30.10 13.07 -6.56
C LYS A 640 28.90 13.77 -7.18
N ASN A 641 27.72 13.20 -6.94
CA ASN A 641 26.41 13.78 -7.26
C ASN A 641 25.65 14.04 -5.96
N ARG A 642 24.90 15.13 -5.90
CA ARG A 642 23.98 15.46 -4.82
C ARG A 642 22.73 16.11 -5.39
N LEU A 643 21.59 15.47 -5.17
CA LEU A 643 20.31 15.85 -5.74
C LEU A 643 19.25 15.96 -4.65
N LYS A 644 18.45 17.02 -4.66
CA LYS A 644 17.23 17.09 -3.85
C LYS A 644 16.16 16.28 -4.56
N ILE A 645 15.72 15.18 -3.95
CA ILE A 645 14.82 14.19 -4.56
C ILE A 645 13.40 14.22 -4.00
N TRP A 646 13.19 15.00 -2.89
CA TRP A 646 11.85 15.21 -2.31
C TRP A 646 11.73 16.56 -1.63
#